data_01a6f9b7bacc0fcdc086d71242b4fedd
#
_entry.id   01a6f9b7bacc0fcdc086d71242b4fedd
#
_cell.length_a   1.000
_cell.length_b   1.000
_cell.length_c   1.000
_cell.angle_alpha   90.00
_cell.angle_beta   90.00
_cell.angle_gamma   90.00
#
_symmetry.space_group_name_H-M   'P 1'
#
loop_
_entity.id
_entity.type
_entity.pdbx_description
1 polymer ?
#
loop_
_entity_poly.entity_id
_entity_poly.type
_entity_poly.pdbx_seq_one_letter_code
_entity_poly.pdbx_strand_id
1 'polypeptide(L)'
;MYIRPLLLIGVALLAGCQQSPPAAPQPTPSNELAPLRRLNVVVVTIDTLRPDHLGCYGYRGIETPALDGLAQRGVLFENAVAQTPLTPPSHASIFTGQNPTVHKVRNTGGFVLQSSAHPLARMLQEQGWDTAAFIGSAVLKKLFGFNNGFALYDDEMPRPGKRNEFREDPERKASVVVDHAIDWLSKRDAGKPFFLWVHLYDPHIPYKPPPEFAARYRGRAYDGEIAYTDQQVARLFTAVAAKSPADKTVTVVLSDHGESLGEHGEHTHGVFIYDSTLRIPFIMAGPGVPAGVRVKQQARTIDFLPTLLEVMGGRAPSYVQGVSLVPAYSGSTAAADSSYAETLYPKMNMNWSELRAIRTNRWKYIRAPRAELYDLEADPQETKNVIKEHSPEAEKFEAEMKKVIGPRPSGVEKVDTAMLDERVMDQLKSLGYLSGAGGRSYDLNGAGLDPKDGLDILKLIDEAESGETNLPEAKRIELLRQAQAKDPHNPSLYYQLGGRLEKNGRYDEAMQLYRTALSKGIESGRLHSRLADLLLRRGEKEPAIVEYEKAAQINPADLDSQNNLATAYLEKGRLADAERAFKWILANDAGYAAAQNGMGLVSIQKQDHGAARTYFERAAQLDPELVEVHMNLGLLYEIAGERARARASFETFLARASPLQYGNIIPRLREKIAALR
;
A
#
# COMPACT_ATOMS: atom_id res chain seq x y z
N MET A 1 -35.65 33.22 78.52
CA MET A 1 -36.27 33.03 77.16
C MET A 1 -35.46 31.88 76.48
N TYR A 2 -36.17 30.80 76.27
CA TYR A 2 -35.64 29.48 76.05
C TYR A 2 -34.99 29.30 74.65
N ILE A 3 -33.76 28.80 74.62
CA ILE A 3 -33.06 28.33 73.45
C ILE A 3 -33.06 26.78 73.50
N ARG A 4 -33.73 26.12 72.58
CA ARG A 4 -33.64 24.67 72.38
C ARG A 4 -32.55 24.33 71.38
N PRO A 5 -31.71 23.34 71.60
CA PRO A 5 -30.75 22.88 70.61
C PRO A 5 -31.40 21.92 69.62
N LEU A 6 -31.13 22.10 68.31
CA LEU A 6 -31.41 21.15 67.25
C LEU A 6 -30.36 20.05 67.23
N LEU A 7 -30.84 18.81 67.39
CA LEU A 7 -30.05 17.61 67.16
C LEU A 7 -29.87 17.39 65.64
N LEU A 8 -28.62 17.41 65.15
CA LEU A 8 -28.28 16.94 63.81
C LEU A 8 -28.06 15.42 63.83
N ILE A 9 -28.98 14.64 63.25
CA ILE A 9 -28.81 13.22 63.01
C ILE A 9 -28.04 13.09 61.70
N GLY A 10 -26.76 12.75 61.82
CA GLY A 10 -25.91 12.38 60.69
C GLY A 10 -26.29 11.00 60.16
N VAL A 11 -26.90 10.92 58.99
CA VAL A 11 -27.03 9.65 58.26
C VAL A 11 -25.74 9.41 57.51
N ALA A 12 -24.95 8.48 58.00
CA ALA A 12 -23.77 7.94 57.31
C ALA A 12 -24.26 7.04 56.17
N LEU A 13 -24.23 7.54 54.96
CA LEU A 13 -24.36 6.74 53.74
C LEU A 13 -23.06 5.91 53.56
N LEU A 14 -23.08 4.67 53.99
CA LEU A 14 -22.10 3.65 53.61
C LEU A 14 -22.30 3.36 52.11
N ALA A 15 -21.55 4.04 51.28
CA ALA A 15 -21.37 3.65 49.86
C ALA A 15 -20.53 2.38 49.87
N GLY A 16 -21.19 1.23 49.89
CA GLY A 16 -20.54 -0.06 49.63
C GLY A 16 -20.07 -0.08 48.14
N CYS A 17 -18.78 0.06 47.95
CA CYS A 17 -18.14 -0.36 46.71
C CYS A 17 -18.36 -1.87 46.52
N GLN A 18 -19.44 -2.24 45.82
CA GLN A 18 -19.52 -3.57 45.25
C GLN A 18 -18.45 -3.63 44.13
N GLN A 19 -17.28 -4.16 44.49
CA GLN A 19 -16.35 -4.67 43.49
C GLN A 19 -17.07 -5.80 42.76
N SER A 20 -17.41 -5.55 41.49
CA SER A 20 -17.80 -6.62 40.58
C SER A 20 -16.73 -7.71 40.63
N PRO A 21 -17.09 -8.99 40.72
CA PRO A 21 -16.10 -10.06 40.69
C PRO A 21 -15.28 -9.90 39.40
N PRO A 22 -13.96 -10.15 39.44
CA PRO A 22 -13.14 -10.11 38.24
C PRO A 22 -13.81 -11.00 37.18
N ALA A 23 -14.04 -10.46 36.00
CA ALA A 23 -14.57 -11.22 34.88
C ALA A 23 -13.68 -12.46 34.75
N ALA A 24 -14.32 -13.64 34.73
CA ALA A 24 -13.59 -14.87 34.50
C ALA A 24 -12.73 -14.68 33.24
N PRO A 25 -11.45 -15.08 33.24
CA PRO A 25 -10.61 -14.98 32.09
C PRO A 25 -11.37 -15.66 30.94
N GLN A 26 -11.74 -14.89 29.90
CA GLN A 26 -12.25 -15.47 28.70
C GLN A 26 -11.19 -16.46 28.22
N PRO A 27 -11.56 -17.70 27.88
CA PRO A 27 -10.58 -18.64 27.36
C PRO A 27 -9.95 -17.95 26.15
N THR A 28 -8.66 -17.63 26.26
CA THR A 28 -7.85 -17.30 25.09
C THR A 28 -8.13 -18.40 24.08
N PRO A 29 -8.66 -18.10 22.90
CA PRO A 29 -8.83 -19.12 21.88
C PRO A 29 -7.45 -19.78 21.75
N SER A 30 -7.38 -21.09 21.92
CA SER A 30 -6.15 -21.83 21.68
C SER A 30 -5.79 -21.63 20.21
N ASN A 31 -4.87 -20.72 19.94
CA ASN A 31 -4.32 -20.46 18.60
C ASN A 31 -3.41 -21.60 18.12
N GLU A 32 -3.37 -22.70 18.86
CA GLU A 32 -2.60 -23.88 18.50
C GLU A 32 -3.28 -24.59 17.33
N LEU A 33 -2.74 -24.34 16.14
CA LEU A 33 -3.03 -25.16 14.99
C LEU A 33 -2.59 -26.60 15.27
N ALA A 34 -3.48 -27.56 15.01
CA ALA A 34 -3.10 -28.98 14.99
C ALA A 34 -1.88 -29.18 14.05
N PRO A 35 -0.99 -30.14 14.34
CA PRO A 35 0.17 -30.41 13.53
C PRO A 35 -0.22 -30.62 12.06
N LEU A 36 0.37 -29.82 11.17
CA LEU A 36 0.11 -29.90 9.74
C LEU A 36 0.99 -30.94 9.06
N ARG A 37 0.48 -31.53 7.96
CA ARG A 37 1.30 -32.37 7.08
C ARG A 37 2.50 -31.58 6.59
N ARG A 38 3.68 -32.16 6.62
CA ARG A 38 4.96 -31.52 6.22
C ARG A 38 5.07 -31.40 4.70
N LEU A 39 4.15 -30.66 4.11
CA LEU A 39 4.12 -30.35 2.68
C LEU A 39 4.85 -29.01 2.44
N ASN A 40 5.52 -28.90 1.30
CA ASN A 40 5.96 -27.61 0.81
C ASN A 40 4.77 -26.85 0.25
N VAL A 41 4.78 -25.53 0.40
CA VAL A 41 3.73 -24.64 -0.09
C VAL A 41 4.36 -23.58 -0.97
N VAL A 42 3.89 -23.45 -2.20
CA VAL A 42 4.24 -22.39 -3.14
C VAL A 42 2.99 -21.60 -3.46
N VAL A 43 2.98 -20.34 -3.15
CA VAL A 43 1.90 -19.40 -3.50
C VAL A 43 2.47 -18.36 -4.45
N VAL A 44 1.88 -18.25 -5.62
CA VAL A 44 2.17 -17.19 -6.59
C VAL A 44 0.93 -16.29 -6.65
N THR A 45 1.09 -15.03 -6.29
CA THR A 45 0.08 -14.00 -6.52
C THR A 45 0.52 -13.15 -7.71
N ILE A 46 -0.39 -12.97 -8.67
CA ILE A 46 -0.14 -12.19 -9.90
C ILE A 46 -1.08 -10.99 -9.85
N ASP A 47 -0.49 -9.80 -9.80
CA ASP A 47 -1.21 -8.55 -9.66
C ASP A 47 -2.14 -8.31 -10.86
N THR A 48 -3.35 -7.83 -10.62
CA THR A 48 -4.35 -7.44 -11.62
C THR A 48 -4.71 -8.51 -12.66
N LEU A 49 -4.39 -9.79 -12.45
CA LEU A 49 -4.62 -10.84 -13.45
C LEU A 49 -6.10 -11.21 -13.57
N ARG A 50 -6.65 -11.09 -14.77
CA ARG A 50 -8.05 -11.45 -15.09
C ARG A 50 -8.17 -12.89 -15.56
N PRO A 51 -9.17 -13.64 -15.06
CA PRO A 51 -9.40 -15.02 -15.51
C PRO A 51 -9.83 -15.13 -16.98
N ASP A 52 -10.60 -14.16 -17.48
CA ASP A 52 -11.07 -14.13 -18.87
C ASP A 52 -9.97 -13.79 -19.90
N HIS A 53 -8.72 -13.60 -19.46
CA HIS A 53 -7.52 -13.51 -20.28
C HIS A 53 -6.62 -14.74 -20.18
N LEU A 54 -7.10 -15.88 -19.62
CA LEU A 54 -6.32 -17.11 -19.47
C LEU A 54 -6.89 -18.28 -20.28
N GLY A 55 -6.00 -19.10 -20.87
CA GLY A 55 -6.38 -20.28 -21.66
C GLY A 55 -7.22 -21.29 -20.88
N CYS A 56 -6.85 -21.60 -19.63
CA CYS A 56 -7.60 -22.51 -18.75
C CYS A 56 -9.00 -22.01 -18.38
N TYR A 57 -9.28 -20.71 -18.52
CA TYR A 57 -10.62 -20.13 -18.36
C TYR A 57 -11.37 -19.95 -19.71
N GLY A 58 -10.75 -20.37 -20.82
CA GLY A 58 -11.40 -20.40 -22.14
C GLY A 58 -10.98 -19.28 -23.09
N TYR A 59 -10.10 -18.37 -22.70
CA TYR A 59 -9.58 -17.35 -23.59
C TYR A 59 -8.58 -17.95 -24.60
N ARG A 60 -8.76 -17.60 -25.89
CA ARG A 60 -7.93 -18.12 -26.98
C ARG A 60 -6.99 -17.11 -27.61
N GLY A 61 -6.97 -15.91 -27.06
CA GLY A 61 -6.14 -14.81 -27.56
C GLY A 61 -4.68 -14.90 -27.12
N ILE A 62 -4.36 -15.75 -26.14
CA ILE A 62 -3.05 -15.84 -25.51
C ILE A 62 -2.67 -17.32 -25.27
N GLU A 63 -1.37 -17.57 -25.08
CA GLU A 63 -0.85 -18.84 -24.61
C GLU A 63 -0.32 -18.70 -23.18
N THR A 64 -0.89 -19.48 -22.25
CA THR A 64 -0.53 -19.52 -20.84
C THR A 64 -0.25 -20.96 -20.37
N PRO A 65 0.76 -21.64 -20.98
CA PRO A 65 0.96 -23.07 -20.78
C PRO A 65 1.33 -23.46 -19.34
N ALA A 66 1.96 -22.59 -18.55
CA ALA A 66 2.29 -22.90 -17.16
C ALA A 66 1.04 -22.92 -16.28
N LEU A 67 0.18 -21.91 -16.42
CA LEU A 67 -1.09 -21.81 -15.69
C LEU A 67 -2.10 -22.86 -16.17
N ASP A 68 -2.19 -23.08 -17.48
CA ASP A 68 -3.06 -24.10 -18.07
C ASP A 68 -2.66 -25.51 -17.61
N GLY A 69 -1.35 -25.78 -17.58
CA GLY A 69 -0.81 -27.04 -17.06
C GLY A 69 -1.04 -27.24 -15.56
N LEU A 70 -1.00 -26.17 -14.76
CA LEU A 70 -1.33 -26.24 -13.33
C LEU A 70 -2.83 -26.59 -13.16
N ALA A 71 -3.72 -25.93 -13.91
CA ALA A 71 -5.16 -26.18 -13.88
C ALA A 71 -5.51 -27.62 -14.26
N GLN A 72 -4.81 -28.21 -15.24
CA GLN A 72 -5.00 -29.63 -15.62
C GLN A 72 -4.61 -30.61 -14.51
N ARG A 73 -3.61 -30.26 -13.69
CA ARG A 73 -3.11 -31.10 -12.60
C ARG A 73 -3.80 -30.85 -11.26
N GLY A 74 -4.75 -29.92 -11.19
CA GLY A 74 -5.36 -29.50 -9.96
C GLY A 74 -6.82 -29.11 -10.07
N VAL A 75 -7.23 -28.25 -9.16
CA VAL A 75 -8.58 -27.65 -9.10
C VAL A 75 -8.49 -26.22 -9.62
N LEU A 76 -9.42 -25.88 -10.53
CA LEU A 76 -9.64 -24.53 -11.02
C LEU A 76 -10.99 -24.02 -10.49
N PHE A 77 -10.98 -22.84 -9.84
CA PHE A 77 -12.20 -22.18 -9.37
C PHE A 77 -12.68 -21.20 -10.46
N GLU A 78 -13.81 -21.51 -11.09
CA GLU A 78 -14.35 -20.73 -12.23
C GLU A 78 -14.86 -19.35 -11.82
N ASN A 79 -15.26 -19.20 -10.56
CA ASN A 79 -15.93 -18.03 -10.03
C ASN A 79 -15.27 -17.57 -8.70
N ALA A 80 -13.96 -17.28 -8.76
CA ALA A 80 -13.25 -16.72 -7.61
C ALA A 80 -13.29 -15.19 -7.64
N VAL A 81 -13.44 -14.56 -6.45
CA VAL A 81 -13.59 -13.11 -6.30
C VAL A 81 -12.78 -12.57 -5.14
N ALA A 82 -12.23 -11.39 -5.35
CA ALA A 82 -11.53 -10.60 -4.33
C ALA A 82 -12.51 -9.83 -3.43
N GLN A 83 -12.06 -9.47 -2.23
CA GLN A 83 -12.80 -8.61 -1.30
C GLN A 83 -12.56 -7.13 -1.54
N THR A 84 -11.65 -6.79 -2.43
CA THR A 84 -11.30 -5.40 -2.75
C THR A 84 -10.48 -5.38 -4.05
N PRO A 85 -10.60 -4.32 -4.87
CA PRO A 85 -9.80 -4.16 -6.08
C PRO A 85 -8.48 -3.41 -5.80
N LEU A 86 -7.77 -3.78 -4.71
CA LEU A 86 -6.54 -3.09 -4.28
C LEU A 86 -5.55 -4.09 -3.67
N THR A 87 -4.29 -3.99 -4.03
CA THR A 87 -3.22 -4.95 -3.72
C THR A 87 -3.02 -5.19 -2.21
N PRO A 88 -2.78 -4.18 -1.34
CA PRO A 88 -2.51 -4.45 0.07
C PRO A 88 -3.70 -5.06 0.82
N PRO A 89 -4.94 -4.53 0.72
CA PRO A 89 -6.05 -5.11 1.47
C PRO A 89 -6.46 -6.48 0.92
N SER A 90 -6.27 -6.77 -0.37
CA SER A 90 -6.52 -8.11 -0.91
C SER A 90 -5.51 -9.13 -0.40
N HIS A 91 -4.21 -8.82 -0.40
CA HIS A 91 -3.20 -9.71 0.18
C HIS A 91 -3.40 -9.93 1.69
N ALA A 92 -3.83 -8.89 2.42
CA ALA A 92 -4.22 -9.06 3.82
C ALA A 92 -5.39 -10.06 3.95
N SER A 93 -6.40 -9.98 3.07
CA SER A 93 -7.51 -10.93 3.04
C SER A 93 -7.06 -12.35 2.69
N ILE A 94 -6.20 -12.53 1.69
CA ILE A 94 -5.64 -13.83 1.28
C ILE A 94 -4.94 -14.50 2.45
N PHE A 95 -4.01 -13.79 3.11
CA PHE A 95 -3.13 -14.42 4.10
C PHE A 95 -3.71 -14.49 5.52
N THR A 96 -4.75 -13.71 5.84
CA THR A 96 -5.43 -13.79 7.15
C THR A 96 -6.74 -14.54 7.11
N GLY A 97 -7.33 -14.74 5.92
CA GLY A 97 -8.68 -15.31 5.76
C GLY A 97 -9.78 -14.41 6.31
N GLN A 98 -9.55 -13.09 6.37
CA GLN A 98 -10.46 -12.11 6.94
C GLN A 98 -10.87 -11.05 5.92
N ASN A 99 -12.05 -10.45 6.10
CA ASN A 99 -12.50 -9.30 5.32
C ASN A 99 -11.76 -8.02 5.73
N PRO A 100 -11.68 -7.02 4.84
CA PRO A 100 -11.03 -5.73 5.12
C PRO A 100 -11.56 -5.03 6.37
N THR A 101 -12.83 -5.21 6.69
CA THR A 101 -13.46 -4.70 7.92
C THR A 101 -12.88 -5.26 9.21
N VAL A 102 -12.23 -6.44 9.15
CA VAL A 102 -11.65 -7.14 10.30
C VAL A 102 -10.15 -6.96 10.39
N HIS A 103 -9.38 -7.27 9.33
CA HIS A 103 -7.92 -7.10 9.35
C HIS A 103 -7.48 -5.63 9.25
N LYS A 104 -8.39 -4.69 8.95
CA LYS A 104 -8.21 -3.23 8.96
C LYS A 104 -7.29 -2.64 7.90
N VAL A 105 -6.72 -3.41 7.00
CA VAL A 105 -6.06 -2.90 5.79
C VAL A 105 -7.15 -2.66 4.76
N ARG A 106 -7.48 -1.40 4.46
CA ARG A 106 -8.70 -1.06 3.69
C ARG A 106 -8.47 -0.21 2.45
N ASN A 107 -7.23 0.26 2.25
CA ASN A 107 -6.83 1.02 1.05
C ASN A 107 -5.33 0.85 0.81
N THR A 108 -4.86 1.30 -0.33
CA THR A 108 -3.44 1.39 -0.64
C THR A 108 -2.86 2.65 0.01
N GLY A 109 -1.86 2.45 0.86
CA GLY A 109 -1.26 3.53 1.66
C GLY A 109 -2.04 3.88 2.92
N GLY A 110 -1.31 4.23 3.97
CA GLY A 110 -1.88 4.59 5.26
C GLY A 110 -2.41 3.42 6.10
N PHE A 111 -2.19 2.19 5.68
CA PHE A 111 -2.60 0.99 6.43
C PHE A 111 -1.44 0.05 6.63
N VAL A 112 -1.38 -0.56 7.81
CA VAL A 112 -0.36 -1.56 8.17
C VAL A 112 -1.07 -2.80 8.67
N LEU A 113 -0.73 -3.96 8.14
CA LEU A 113 -1.19 -5.24 8.67
C LEU A 113 -0.58 -5.42 10.06
N GLN A 114 -1.43 -5.42 11.08
CA GLN A 114 -0.98 -5.49 12.46
C GLN A 114 -0.30 -6.82 12.76
N SER A 115 0.73 -6.80 13.62
CA SER A 115 1.45 -8.02 14.01
C SER A 115 0.55 -9.06 14.70
N SER A 116 -0.58 -8.63 15.26
CA SER A 116 -1.62 -9.49 15.84
C SER A 116 -2.51 -10.20 14.82
N ALA A 117 -2.40 -9.89 13.54
CA ALA A 117 -3.26 -10.48 12.50
C ALA A 117 -3.01 -11.97 12.25
N HIS A 118 -1.88 -12.51 12.68
CA HIS A 118 -1.48 -13.93 12.62
C HIS A 118 -1.68 -14.56 11.21
N PRO A 119 -0.97 -14.04 10.18
CA PRO A 119 -1.14 -14.51 8.81
C PRO A 119 -0.55 -15.91 8.60
N LEU A 120 -0.89 -16.56 7.47
CA LEU A 120 -0.42 -17.90 7.09
C LEU A 120 1.09 -18.11 7.31
N ALA A 121 1.91 -17.13 6.91
CA ALA A 121 3.36 -17.23 7.07
C ALA A 121 3.77 -17.42 8.54
N ARG A 122 3.12 -16.69 9.44
CA ARG A 122 3.36 -16.80 10.89
C ARG A 122 2.95 -18.17 11.40
N MET A 123 1.77 -18.68 10.99
CA MET A 123 1.29 -20.01 11.37
C MET A 123 2.26 -21.12 10.97
N LEU A 124 2.78 -21.04 9.74
CA LEU A 124 3.72 -22.04 9.22
C LEU A 124 5.11 -21.90 9.85
N GLN A 125 5.59 -20.68 10.08
CA GLN A 125 6.87 -20.43 10.74
C GLN A 125 6.88 -21.04 12.17
N GLU A 126 5.81 -20.85 12.94
CA GLU A 126 5.66 -21.38 14.30
C GLU A 126 5.64 -22.92 14.34
N GLN A 127 5.22 -23.55 13.26
CA GLN A 127 5.29 -25.01 13.12
C GLN A 127 6.60 -25.50 12.44
N GLY A 128 7.56 -24.61 12.20
CA GLY A 128 8.91 -24.96 11.75
C GLY A 128 9.08 -25.07 10.23
N TRP A 129 8.22 -24.40 9.44
CA TRP A 129 8.49 -24.19 8.03
C TRP A 129 9.59 -23.15 7.81
N ASP A 130 10.41 -23.34 6.76
CA ASP A 130 11.29 -22.32 6.23
C ASP A 130 10.47 -21.39 5.34
N THR A 131 10.37 -20.09 5.71
CA THR A 131 9.40 -19.17 5.11
C THR A 131 10.11 -18.05 4.37
N ALA A 132 9.80 -17.87 3.08
CA ALA A 132 10.36 -16.82 2.26
C ALA A 132 9.31 -16.15 1.39
N ALA A 133 9.49 -14.84 1.18
CA ALA A 133 8.68 -14.04 0.27
C ALA A 133 9.55 -13.21 -0.65
N PHE A 134 9.14 -13.09 -1.92
CA PHE A 134 9.78 -12.29 -2.96
C PHE A 134 8.73 -11.40 -3.61
N ILE A 135 8.87 -10.09 -3.47
CA ILE A 135 7.80 -9.12 -3.72
C ILE A 135 8.14 -8.26 -4.93
N GLY A 136 7.20 -8.18 -5.89
CA GLY A 136 7.31 -7.33 -7.08
C GLY A 136 6.85 -5.89 -6.87
N SER A 137 5.97 -5.63 -5.89
CA SER A 137 5.33 -4.32 -5.70
C SER A 137 5.75 -3.61 -4.42
N ALA A 138 6.00 -2.30 -4.52
CA ALA A 138 6.39 -1.45 -3.40
C ALA A 138 5.29 -1.31 -2.33
N VAL A 139 4.02 -1.51 -2.69
CA VAL A 139 2.90 -1.42 -1.75
C VAL A 139 2.79 -2.62 -0.81
N LEU A 140 3.61 -3.66 -1.04
CA LEU A 140 3.73 -4.85 -0.20
C LEU A 140 5.03 -4.88 0.62
N LYS A 141 5.79 -3.79 0.68
CA LYS A 141 7.02 -3.74 1.48
C LYS A 141 6.78 -4.12 2.94
N LYS A 142 7.83 -4.63 3.60
CA LYS A 142 7.82 -5.02 5.03
C LYS A 142 7.30 -3.93 5.96
N LEU A 143 7.47 -2.65 5.60
CA LEU A 143 6.95 -1.53 6.38
C LEU A 143 5.41 -1.54 6.52
N PHE A 144 4.69 -2.23 5.60
CA PHE A 144 3.24 -2.41 5.67
C PHE A 144 2.81 -3.67 6.45
N GLY A 145 3.76 -4.37 7.12
CA GLY A 145 3.48 -5.49 8.00
C GLY A 145 3.30 -6.85 7.32
N PHE A 146 3.49 -6.94 5.99
CA PHE A 146 3.34 -8.20 5.25
C PHE A 146 4.47 -9.21 5.50
N ASN A 147 5.59 -8.77 6.08
CA ASN A 147 6.71 -9.64 6.44
C ASN A 147 6.47 -10.51 7.69
N ASN A 148 5.33 -10.37 8.36
CA ASN A 148 5.02 -11.11 9.60
C ASN A 148 4.98 -12.62 9.33
N GLY A 149 5.92 -13.36 9.93
CA GLY A 149 6.08 -14.81 9.80
C GLY A 149 7.00 -15.26 8.67
N PHE A 150 7.63 -14.36 7.92
CA PHE A 150 8.67 -14.71 6.97
C PHE A 150 10.07 -14.60 7.57
N ALA A 151 10.85 -15.66 7.44
CA ALA A 151 12.27 -15.66 7.82
C ALA A 151 13.12 -14.84 6.84
N LEU A 152 12.74 -14.87 5.54
CA LEU A 152 13.29 -14.01 4.50
C LEU A 152 12.15 -13.27 3.82
N TYR A 153 12.28 -11.94 3.70
CA TYR A 153 11.33 -11.09 2.99
C TYR A 153 12.11 -10.15 2.07
N ASP A 154 12.11 -10.48 0.78
CA ASP A 154 12.82 -9.72 -0.25
C ASP A 154 11.87 -8.70 -0.90
N ASP A 155 11.97 -7.47 -0.44
CA ASP A 155 11.20 -6.31 -0.90
C ASP A 155 12.10 -5.17 -1.43
N GLU A 156 13.33 -5.52 -1.86
CA GLU A 156 14.28 -4.53 -2.38
C GLU A 156 13.88 -4.08 -3.78
N MET A 157 13.25 -2.92 -3.85
CA MET A 157 12.82 -2.31 -5.11
C MET A 157 13.99 -1.62 -5.82
N PRO A 158 13.95 -1.48 -7.16
CA PRO A 158 14.90 -0.67 -7.90
C PRO A 158 15.01 0.73 -7.28
N ARG A 159 16.24 1.22 -7.14
CA ARG A 159 16.43 2.61 -6.67
C ARG A 159 15.98 3.53 -7.80
N PRO A 160 15.19 4.58 -7.50
CA PRO A 160 14.90 5.61 -8.50
C PRO A 160 16.23 6.14 -9.02
N GLY A 161 16.41 6.13 -10.34
CA GLY A 161 17.57 6.75 -11.00
C GLY A 161 17.74 8.21 -10.58
N LYS A 162 18.94 8.77 -10.82
CA LYS A 162 19.23 10.18 -10.52
C LYS A 162 18.09 11.06 -11.05
N ARG A 163 17.68 12.04 -10.28
CA ARG A 163 16.52 12.96 -10.43
C ARG A 163 16.21 13.48 -11.84
N ASN A 164 17.03 13.15 -12.86
CA ASN A 164 16.91 13.56 -14.26
C ASN A 164 16.89 12.43 -15.28
N GLU A 165 16.95 11.17 -14.87
CA GLU A 165 16.76 10.03 -15.78
C GLU A 165 15.32 9.57 -15.72
N PHE A 166 14.75 9.27 -16.89
CA PHE A 166 13.38 8.78 -17.05
C PHE A 166 13.05 7.76 -15.96
N ARG A 167 11.89 7.94 -15.29
CA ARG A 167 11.38 7.08 -14.21
C ARG A 167 11.61 5.61 -14.57
N GLU A 168 12.57 4.95 -13.91
CA GLU A 168 12.51 3.51 -13.78
C GLU A 168 11.28 3.22 -12.90
N ASP A 169 10.44 2.31 -13.36
CA ASP A 169 9.29 1.88 -12.59
C ASP A 169 9.79 1.41 -11.21
N PRO A 170 9.24 1.91 -10.11
CA PRO A 170 9.70 1.52 -8.76
C PRO A 170 9.30 0.08 -8.40
N GLU A 171 8.87 -0.70 -9.39
CA GLU A 171 8.41 -2.07 -9.29
C GLU A 171 9.43 -3.03 -9.91
N ARG A 172 9.44 -4.28 -9.45
CA ARG A 172 10.31 -5.31 -10.00
C ARG A 172 9.58 -6.15 -11.04
N LYS A 173 10.20 -6.30 -12.20
CA LYS A 173 9.71 -7.22 -13.24
C LYS A 173 9.68 -8.67 -12.74
N ALA A 174 8.72 -9.43 -13.23
CA ALA A 174 8.53 -10.84 -12.86
C ALA A 174 9.82 -11.68 -12.96
N SER A 175 10.68 -11.43 -13.99
CA SER A 175 11.95 -12.15 -14.12
C SER A 175 12.88 -11.94 -12.92
N VAL A 176 13.01 -10.72 -12.42
CA VAL A 176 13.87 -10.38 -11.28
C VAL A 176 13.40 -11.06 -10.01
N VAL A 177 12.08 -11.00 -9.75
CA VAL A 177 11.46 -11.62 -8.58
C VAL A 177 11.66 -13.15 -8.62
N VAL A 178 11.42 -13.76 -9.79
CA VAL A 178 11.58 -15.20 -9.98
C VAL A 178 13.05 -15.62 -9.87
N ASP A 179 14.00 -14.84 -10.38
CA ASP A 179 15.45 -15.14 -10.26
C ASP A 179 15.87 -15.19 -8.79
N HIS A 180 15.43 -14.24 -7.97
CA HIS A 180 15.70 -14.22 -6.52
C HIS A 180 15.06 -15.41 -5.80
N ALA A 181 13.82 -15.77 -6.15
CA ALA A 181 13.14 -16.94 -5.58
C ALA A 181 13.85 -18.26 -5.96
N ILE A 182 14.33 -18.41 -7.19
CA ILE A 182 15.10 -19.57 -7.67
C ILE A 182 16.44 -19.65 -6.94
N ASP A 183 17.13 -18.53 -6.77
CA ASP A 183 18.39 -18.46 -6.04
C ASP A 183 18.23 -18.94 -4.60
N TRP A 184 17.19 -18.46 -3.90
CA TRP A 184 16.84 -18.91 -2.54
C TRP A 184 16.53 -20.40 -2.50
N LEU A 185 15.68 -20.91 -3.43
CA LEU A 185 15.36 -22.34 -3.54
C LEU A 185 16.63 -23.19 -3.71
N SER A 186 17.64 -22.66 -4.39
CA SER A 186 18.90 -23.36 -4.65
C SER A 186 19.78 -23.53 -3.40
N LYS A 187 19.71 -22.55 -2.48
CA LYS A 187 20.57 -22.41 -1.29
C LYS A 187 19.95 -22.89 0.02
N ARG A 188 18.62 -23.10 0.05
CA ARG A 188 17.89 -23.48 1.26
C ARG A 188 18.22 -24.89 1.77
N ASP A 189 18.00 -25.12 3.05
CA ASP A 189 18.10 -26.44 3.67
C ASP A 189 16.98 -27.37 3.17
N ALA A 190 17.36 -28.45 2.48
CA ALA A 190 16.44 -29.43 1.93
C ALA A 190 15.71 -30.29 2.99
N GLY A 191 16.16 -30.27 4.26
CA GLY A 191 15.59 -31.07 5.36
C GLY A 191 14.29 -30.51 5.93
N LYS A 192 13.96 -29.25 5.66
CA LYS A 192 12.77 -28.57 6.19
C LYS A 192 11.71 -28.38 5.10
N PRO A 193 10.40 -28.49 5.40
CA PRO A 193 9.38 -28.02 4.50
C PRO A 193 9.47 -26.50 4.38
N PHE A 194 9.02 -25.96 3.26
CA PHE A 194 9.06 -24.53 3.04
C PHE A 194 7.71 -23.94 2.66
N PHE A 195 7.55 -22.68 2.96
CA PHE A 195 6.52 -21.80 2.44
C PHE A 195 7.18 -20.70 1.62
N LEU A 196 6.89 -20.68 0.33
CA LEU A 196 7.39 -19.70 -0.62
C LEU A 196 6.22 -18.88 -1.15
N TRP A 197 6.25 -17.56 -0.94
CA TRP A 197 5.36 -16.62 -1.58
C TRP A 197 6.14 -15.82 -2.63
N VAL A 198 5.63 -15.80 -3.85
CA VAL A 198 6.15 -15.01 -4.97
C VAL A 198 5.05 -14.11 -5.47
N HIS A 199 5.23 -12.81 -5.36
CA HIS A 199 4.31 -11.82 -5.89
C HIS A 199 4.87 -11.20 -7.16
N LEU A 200 4.15 -11.35 -8.27
CA LEU A 200 4.52 -10.84 -9.58
C LEU A 200 3.66 -9.61 -9.90
N TYR A 201 4.31 -8.48 -10.23
CA TYR A 201 3.65 -7.23 -10.51
C TYR A 201 3.05 -7.19 -11.93
N ASP A 202 3.77 -7.73 -12.93
CA ASP A 202 3.21 -7.88 -14.27
C ASP A 202 2.02 -8.87 -14.25
N PRO A 203 0.87 -8.57 -14.86
CA PRO A 203 0.51 -7.46 -15.73
C PRO A 203 -0.18 -6.30 -15.00
N HIS A 204 0.50 -5.24 -14.73
CA HIS A 204 -0.05 -4.04 -14.09
C HIS A 204 0.22 -2.79 -14.95
N ILE A 205 -0.71 -1.84 -14.96
CA ILE A 205 -0.53 -0.57 -15.68
C ILE A 205 0.70 0.19 -15.14
N PRO A 206 1.55 0.81 -16.03
CA PRO A 206 1.49 0.84 -17.49
C PRO A 206 2.01 -0.46 -18.11
N TYR A 207 1.26 -1.03 -19.04
CA TYR A 207 1.60 -2.31 -19.67
C TYR A 207 2.81 -2.16 -20.62
N LYS A 208 3.97 -2.68 -20.21
CA LYS A 208 5.24 -2.62 -20.96
C LYS A 208 5.87 -4.00 -21.08
N PRO A 209 5.26 -4.92 -21.82
CA PRO A 209 5.83 -6.26 -21.99
C PRO A 209 7.20 -6.19 -22.66
N PRO A 210 8.10 -7.15 -22.40
CA PRO A 210 9.37 -7.26 -23.10
C PRO A 210 9.19 -7.25 -24.62
N PRO A 211 10.19 -6.78 -25.41
CA PRO A 211 10.04 -6.54 -26.85
C PRO A 211 9.49 -7.74 -27.65
N GLU A 212 9.87 -8.95 -27.32
CA GLU A 212 9.39 -10.19 -27.94
C GLU A 212 7.88 -10.41 -27.72
N PHE A 213 7.39 -10.14 -26.52
CA PHE A 213 5.97 -10.24 -26.19
C PHE A 213 5.19 -9.06 -26.76
N ALA A 214 5.75 -7.84 -26.72
CA ALA A 214 5.16 -6.67 -27.37
C ALA A 214 4.98 -6.89 -28.89
N ALA A 215 5.95 -7.52 -29.55
CA ALA A 215 5.84 -7.83 -30.98
C ALA A 215 4.80 -8.91 -31.27
N ARG A 216 4.73 -9.97 -30.42
CA ARG A 216 3.77 -11.08 -30.55
C ARG A 216 2.34 -10.67 -30.27
N TYR A 217 2.13 -9.82 -29.27
CA TYR A 217 0.80 -9.36 -28.81
C TYR A 217 0.56 -7.89 -29.17
N ARG A 218 0.94 -7.47 -30.39
CA ARG A 218 0.81 -6.08 -30.83
C ARG A 218 -0.61 -5.54 -30.67
N GLY A 219 -0.75 -4.39 -29.99
CA GLY A 219 -2.03 -3.76 -29.66
C GLY A 219 -2.79 -4.42 -28.49
N ARG A 220 -2.16 -5.39 -27.82
CA ARG A 220 -2.70 -6.10 -26.63
C ARG A 220 -1.60 -6.22 -25.58
N ALA A 221 -1.13 -5.08 -25.07
CA ALA A 221 0.02 -5.02 -24.18
C ALA A 221 -0.22 -5.79 -22.87
N TYR A 222 -1.45 -5.73 -22.33
CA TYR A 222 -1.88 -6.50 -21.17
C TYR A 222 -1.71 -8.02 -21.40
N ASP A 223 -2.18 -8.55 -22.52
CA ASP A 223 -1.97 -9.96 -22.89
C ASP A 223 -0.48 -10.28 -23.04
N GLY A 224 0.31 -9.35 -23.57
CA GLY A 224 1.76 -9.52 -23.70
C GLY A 224 2.45 -9.69 -22.36
N GLU A 225 2.05 -8.94 -21.34
CA GLU A 225 2.58 -9.08 -19.98
C GLU A 225 2.11 -10.37 -19.31
N ILE A 226 0.86 -10.78 -19.52
CA ILE A 226 0.38 -12.08 -19.01
C ILE A 226 1.21 -13.22 -19.60
N ALA A 227 1.47 -13.23 -20.90
CA ALA A 227 2.27 -14.27 -21.55
C ALA A 227 3.73 -14.28 -21.01
N TYR A 228 4.29 -13.11 -20.80
CA TYR A 228 5.61 -12.97 -20.17
C TYR A 228 5.60 -13.51 -18.73
N THR A 229 4.61 -13.16 -17.94
CA THR A 229 4.46 -13.62 -16.56
C THR A 229 4.29 -15.13 -16.49
N ASP A 230 3.46 -15.73 -17.37
CA ASP A 230 3.34 -17.19 -17.47
C ASP A 230 4.67 -17.90 -17.78
N GLN A 231 5.51 -17.28 -18.63
CA GLN A 231 6.85 -17.78 -18.88
C GLN A 231 7.72 -17.77 -17.61
N GLN A 232 7.63 -16.71 -16.80
CA GLN A 232 8.40 -16.64 -15.54
C GLN A 232 7.86 -17.65 -14.50
N VAL A 233 6.53 -17.84 -14.44
CA VAL A 233 5.90 -18.87 -13.62
C VAL A 233 6.37 -20.28 -14.02
N ALA A 234 6.52 -20.56 -15.33
CA ALA A 234 7.08 -21.82 -15.82
C ALA A 234 8.51 -22.07 -15.31
N ARG A 235 9.36 -21.03 -15.30
CA ARG A 235 10.73 -21.11 -14.75
C ARG A 235 10.71 -21.43 -13.26
N LEU A 236 9.84 -20.74 -12.50
CA LEU A 236 9.69 -20.99 -11.07
C LEU A 236 9.24 -22.41 -10.79
N PHE A 237 8.21 -22.90 -11.50
CA PHE A 237 7.69 -24.28 -11.34
C PHE A 237 8.75 -25.33 -11.68
N THR A 238 9.56 -25.10 -12.70
CA THR A 238 10.69 -25.96 -13.05
C THR A 238 11.70 -26.04 -11.92
N ALA A 239 12.07 -24.89 -11.32
CA ALA A 239 12.99 -24.83 -10.20
C ALA A 239 12.43 -25.50 -8.93
N VAL A 240 11.14 -25.32 -8.64
CA VAL A 240 10.44 -25.98 -7.54
C VAL A 240 10.46 -27.50 -7.74
N ALA A 241 10.10 -27.99 -8.93
CA ALA A 241 10.08 -29.42 -9.24
C ALA A 241 11.47 -30.07 -9.13
N ALA A 242 12.53 -29.34 -9.45
CA ALA A 242 13.91 -29.83 -9.28
C ALA A 242 14.33 -29.98 -7.81
N LYS A 243 13.68 -29.28 -6.89
CA LYS A 243 14.00 -29.25 -5.44
C LYS A 243 13.00 -30.02 -4.58
N SER A 244 11.77 -30.23 -5.06
CA SER A 244 10.72 -30.91 -4.33
C SER A 244 9.79 -31.69 -5.27
N PRO A 245 9.52 -32.98 -5.00
CA PRO A 245 8.58 -33.76 -5.79
C PRO A 245 7.15 -33.17 -5.72
N ALA A 246 6.38 -33.38 -6.78
CA ALA A 246 5.00 -32.86 -6.87
C ALA A 246 4.06 -33.45 -5.79
N ASP A 247 4.35 -34.67 -5.31
CA ASP A 247 3.62 -35.34 -4.23
C ASP A 247 3.95 -34.80 -2.82
N LYS A 248 4.86 -33.82 -2.73
CA LYS A 248 5.21 -33.12 -1.48
C LYS A 248 5.01 -31.61 -1.55
N THR A 249 4.47 -31.08 -2.65
CA THR A 249 4.33 -29.65 -2.85
C THR A 249 2.90 -29.29 -3.24
N VAL A 250 2.28 -28.41 -2.45
CA VAL A 250 1.04 -27.72 -2.84
C VAL A 250 1.41 -26.43 -3.53
N THR A 251 0.93 -26.25 -4.74
CA THR A 251 1.15 -25.03 -5.55
C THR A 251 -0.19 -24.33 -5.75
N VAL A 252 -0.21 -23.04 -5.45
CA VAL A 252 -1.38 -22.19 -5.61
C VAL A 252 -1.01 -20.98 -6.46
N VAL A 253 -1.84 -20.69 -7.45
CA VAL A 253 -1.79 -19.44 -8.21
C VAL A 253 -3.14 -18.75 -8.09
N LEU A 254 -3.11 -17.49 -7.70
CA LEU A 254 -4.29 -16.64 -7.68
C LEU A 254 -3.88 -15.20 -8.00
N SER A 255 -4.83 -14.38 -8.46
CA SER A 255 -4.65 -12.94 -8.45
C SER A 255 -5.16 -12.36 -7.13
N ASP A 256 -4.69 -11.19 -6.80
CA ASP A 256 -5.21 -10.40 -5.69
C ASP A 256 -6.49 -9.65 -6.08
N HIS A 257 -6.54 -9.09 -7.28
CA HIS A 257 -7.75 -8.48 -7.88
C HIS A 257 -7.64 -8.50 -9.42
N GLY A 258 -8.68 -8.03 -10.09
CA GLY A 258 -8.71 -7.87 -11.55
C GLY A 258 -8.28 -6.47 -11.99
N GLU A 259 -8.53 -6.17 -13.26
CA GLU A 259 -8.19 -4.92 -13.93
C GLU A 259 -9.34 -4.50 -14.83
N SER A 260 -9.74 -3.25 -14.79
CA SER A 260 -10.64 -2.69 -15.79
C SER A 260 -9.85 -2.20 -16.98
N LEU A 261 -10.23 -2.66 -18.16
CA LEU A 261 -9.59 -2.29 -19.43
C LEU A 261 -10.46 -1.30 -20.23
N GLY A 262 -11.28 -0.52 -19.50
CA GLY A 262 -12.24 0.45 -20.03
C GLY A 262 -13.69 0.12 -19.71
N GLU A 263 -13.98 -1.05 -19.14
CA GLU A 263 -15.33 -1.40 -18.71
C GLU A 263 -15.81 -0.40 -17.65
N HIS A 264 -17.07 -0.02 -17.71
CA HIS A 264 -17.69 0.98 -16.83
C HIS A 264 -16.99 2.34 -16.79
N GLY A 265 -16.06 2.61 -17.75
CA GLY A 265 -15.31 3.86 -17.86
C GLY A 265 -14.10 3.98 -16.94
N GLU A 266 -13.72 2.92 -16.24
CA GLU A 266 -12.44 2.82 -15.52
C GLU A 266 -11.40 2.16 -16.42
N HIS A 267 -10.16 2.66 -16.43
CA HIS A 267 -9.06 2.10 -17.24
C HIS A 267 -7.97 1.41 -16.41
N THR A 268 -8.24 1.21 -15.14
CA THR A 268 -7.37 0.55 -14.17
C THR A 268 -8.24 -0.12 -13.09
N HIS A 269 -7.91 0.05 -11.82
CA HIS A 269 -8.65 -0.53 -10.69
C HIS A 269 -8.69 0.44 -9.51
N GLY A 270 -9.53 0.14 -8.54
CA GLY A 270 -9.59 0.82 -7.26
C GLY A 270 -10.83 1.71 -7.09
N VAL A 271 -11.38 2.29 -8.15
CA VAL A 271 -12.57 3.14 -8.06
C VAL A 271 -13.83 2.31 -7.98
N PHE A 272 -14.02 1.37 -8.90
CA PHE A 272 -15.19 0.52 -8.96
C PHE A 272 -14.93 -0.90 -8.44
N ILE A 273 -16.03 -1.59 -8.15
CA ILE A 273 -16.03 -2.97 -7.64
C ILE A 273 -16.89 -3.89 -8.52
N TYR A 274 -16.82 -3.66 -9.84
CA TYR A 274 -17.41 -4.56 -10.83
C TYR A 274 -16.59 -5.84 -10.98
N ASP A 275 -17.14 -6.87 -11.64
CA ASP A 275 -16.44 -8.15 -11.79
C ASP A 275 -15.15 -8.04 -12.62
N SER A 276 -15.00 -7.01 -13.47
CA SER A 276 -13.74 -6.70 -14.15
C SER A 276 -12.57 -6.52 -13.17
N THR A 277 -12.82 -5.91 -12.02
CA THR A 277 -11.80 -5.65 -10.99
C THR A 277 -11.84 -6.63 -9.81
N LEU A 278 -12.90 -7.42 -9.65
CA LEU A 278 -13.04 -8.36 -8.54
C LEU A 278 -12.89 -9.83 -8.91
N ARG A 279 -13.25 -10.26 -10.13
CA ARG A 279 -13.03 -11.66 -10.54
C ARG A 279 -11.57 -11.93 -10.79
N ILE A 280 -11.10 -13.05 -10.22
CA ILE A 280 -9.70 -13.45 -10.25
C ILE A 280 -9.56 -14.92 -10.68
N PRO A 281 -8.45 -15.33 -11.29
CA PRO A 281 -8.09 -16.73 -11.38
C PRO A 281 -7.70 -17.25 -9.99
N PHE A 282 -8.10 -18.50 -9.71
CA PHE A 282 -7.67 -19.24 -8.54
C PHE A 282 -7.49 -20.70 -8.94
N ILE A 283 -6.25 -21.19 -8.84
CA ILE A 283 -5.86 -22.54 -9.24
C ILE A 283 -5.01 -23.13 -8.12
N MET A 284 -5.30 -24.36 -7.73
CA MET A 284 -4.56 -25.11 -6.70
C MET A 284 -4.26 -26.51 -7.18
N ALA A 285 -3.01 -26.98 -7.00
CA ALA A 285 -2.61 -28.35 -7.33
C ALA A 285 -1.63 -28.90 -6.29
N GLY A 286 -1.61 -30.23 -6.11
CA GLY A 286 -0.70 -30.91 -5.20
C GLY A 286 -1.38 -32.00 -4.37
N PRO A 287 -0.72 -32.52 -3.33
CA PRO A 287 -1.27 -33.54 -2.46
C PRO A 287 -2.60 -33.12 -1.82
N GLY A 288 -3.60 -33.98 -1.94
CA GLY A 288 -4.95 -33.69 -1.41
C GLY A 288 -5.82 -32.82 -2.30
N VAL A 289 -5.33 -32.43 -3.48
CA VAL A 289 -6.05 -31.66 -4.48
C VAL A 289 -6.29 -32.52 -5.71
N PRO A 290 -7.54 -32.81 -6.09
CA PRO A 290 -7.84 -33.68 -7.24
C PRO A 290 -7.49 -33.01 -8.56
N ALA A 291 -6.99 -33.76 -9.54
CA ALA A 291 -6.62 -33.23 -10.85
C ALA A 291 -7.84 -33.01 -11.74
N GLY A 292 -7.83 -31.97 -12.56
CA GLY A 292 -8.82 -31.72 -13.62
C GLY A 292 -10.20 -31.29 -13.11
N VAL A 293 -10.33 -30.93 -11.84
CA VAL A 293 -11.61 -30.49 -11.26
C VAL A 293 -11.85 -29.02 -11.51
N ARG A 294 -13.07 -28.67 -11.90
CA ARG A 294 -13.53 -27.29 -12.08
C ARG A 294 -14.67 -27.02 -11.11
N VAL A 295 -14.44 -26.05 -10.20
CA VAL A 295 -15.42 -25.66 -9.19
C VAL A 295 -16.17 -24.41 -9.68
N LYS A 296 -17.49 -24.55 -9.88
CA LYS A 296 -18.37 -23.46 -10.36
C LYS A 296 -18.91 -22.59 -9.23
N GLN A 297 -18.88 -23.10 -8.00
CA GLN A 297 -19.31 -22.34 -6.83
C GLN A 297 -18.40 -21.14 -6.62
N GLN A 298 -18.99 -20.05 -6.09
CA GLN A 298 -18.22 -18.87 -5.73
C GLN A 298 -17.14 -19.24 -4.72
N ALA A 299 -15.91 -18.82 -5.01
CA ALA A 299 -14.77 -18.85 -4.10
C ALA A 299 -14.36 -17.38 -3.79
N ARG A 300 -13.80 -17.16 -2.62
CA ARG A 300 -13.35 -15.84 -2.19
C ARG A 300 -11.86 -15.88 -1.85
N THR A 301 -11.15 -14.76 -1.97
CA THR A 301 -9.73 -14.74 -1.57
C THR A 301 -9.54 -15.15 -0.11
N ILE A 302 -10.49 -14.81 0.77
CA ILE A 302 -10.47 -15.22 2.19
C ILE A 302 -10.62 -16.74 2.40
N ASP A 303 -11.12 -17.47 1.41
CA ASP A 303 -11.29 -18.93 1.47
C ASP A 303 -9.98 -19.70 1.18
N PHE A 304 -8.96 -19.00 0.66
CA PHE A 304 -7.65 -19.58 0.39
C PHE A 304 -7.02 -20.18 1.66
N LEU A 305 -6.93 -19.39 2.73
CA LEU A 305 -6.27 -19.81 3.97
C LEU A 305 -6.91 -21.07 4.58
N PRO A 306 -8.23 -21.13 4.86
CA PRO A 306 -8.86 -22.33 5.43
C PRO A 306 -8.79 -23.53 4.49
N THR A 307 -8.84 -23.32 3.17
CA THR A 307 -8.70 -24.39 2.18
C THR A 307 -7.31 -25.01 2.22
N LEU A 308 -6.26 -24.18 2.21
CA LEU A 308 -4.88 -24.66 2.29
C LEU A 308 -4.63 -25.41 3.61
N LEU A 309 -5.08 -24.88 4.73
CA LEU A 309 -4.91 -25.53 6.03
C LEU A 309 -5.60 -26.90 6.05
N GLU A 310 -6.81 -27.07 5.48
CA GLU A 310 -7.50 -28.34 5.40
C GLU A 310 -6.76 -29.32 4.48
N VAL A 311 -6.27 -28.89 3.31
CA VAL A 311 -5.41 -29.69 2.43
C VAL A 311 -4.17 -30.20 3.16
N MET A 312 -3.62 -29.38 4.06
CA MET A 312 -2.49 -29.77 4.91
C MET A 312 -2.90 -30.61 6.14
N GLY A 313 -4.18 -30.95 6.30
CA GLY A 313 -4.70 -31.78 7.39
C GLY A 313 -5.00 -31.01 8.68
N GLY A 314 -4.98 -29.69 8.65
CA GLY A 314 -5.33 -28.82 9.77
C GLY A 314 -6.76 -28.27 9.68
N ARG A 315 -7.05 -27.34 10.58
CA ARG A 315 -8.29 -26.54 10.60
C ARG A 315 -7.98 -25.07 10.78
N ALA A 316 -8.75 -24.23 10.14
CA ALA A 316 -8.61 -22.80 10.33
C ALA A 316 -9.01 -22.38 11.75
N PRO A 317 -8.28 -21.44 12.38
CA PRO A 317 -8.68 -20.82 13.63
C PRO A 317 -10.04 -20.12 13.55
N SER A 318 -10.74 -19.99 14.69
CA SER A 318 -12.10 -19.43 14.75
C SER A 318 -12.22 -17.96 14.32
N TYR A 319 -11.13 -17.21 14.28
CA TYR A 319 -11.12 -15.82 13.83
C TYR A 319 -11.05 -15.69 12.29
N VAL A 320 -10.79 -16.76 11.57
CA VAL A 320 -10.82 -16.81 10.10
C VAL A 320 -12.27 -16.78 9.65
N GLN A 321 -12.59 -15.85 8.72
CA GLN A 321 -13.94 -15.68 8.19
C GLN A 321 -14.18 -16.46 6.90
N GLY A 322 -13.09 -16.86 6.23
CA GLY A 322 -13.14 -17.75 5.09
C GLY A 322 -13.61 -19.15 5.45
N VAL A 323 -14.08 -19.90 4.48
CA VAL A 323 -14.48 -21.31 4.60
C VAL A 323 -13.62 -22.18 3.70
N SER A 324 -13.40 -23.44 4.08
CA SER A 324 -12.66 -24.36 3.22
C SER A 324 -13.48 -24.74 1.98
N LEU A 325 -12.81 -24.70 0.83
CA LEU A 325 -13.36 -25.09 -0.47
C LEU A 325 -13.13 -26.58 -0.80
N VAL A 326 -12.47 -27.35 0.09
CA VAL A 326 -12.22 -28.78 -0.12
C VAL A 326 -13.52 -29.57 -0.38
N PRO A 327 -14.63 -29.34 0.36
CA PRO A 327 -15.88 -30.00 0.06
C PRO A 327 -16.42 -29.73 -1.35
N ALA A 328 -16.13 -28.57 -1.93
CA ALA A 328 -16.57 -28.21 -3.27
C ALA A 328 -15.86 -29.01 -4.37
N TYR A 329 -14.74 -29.68 -4.09
CA TYR A 329 -14.04 -30.56 -5.05
C TYR A 329 -14.90 -31.74 -5.50
N SER A 330 -15.80 -32.20 -4.63
CA SER A 330 -16.77 -33.30 -4.92
C SER A 330 -18.18 -32.80 -5.25
N GLY A 331 -18.35 -31.49 -5.50
CA GLY A 331 -19.66 -30.91 -5.82
C GLY A 331 -20.54 -30.60 -4.61
N SER A 332 -20.02 -30.67 -3.38
CA SER A 332 -20.78 -30.31 -2.19
C SER A 332 -20.94 -28.77 -2.10
N THR A 333 -22.09 -28.32 -1.56
CA THR A 333 -22.47 -26.91 -1.43
C THR A 333 -21.85 -26.21 -0.22
N ALA A 334 -20.69 -26.64 0.24
CA ALA A 334 -20.05 -26.11 1.47
C ALA A 334 -19.41 -24.71 1.31
N ALA A 335 -19.48 -24.12 0.12
CA ALA A 335 -19.01 -22.75 -0.09
C ALA A 335 -19.95 -21.72 0.55
N ALA A 336 -19.42 -20.56 0.93
CA ALA A 336 -20.26 -19.46 1.41
C ALA A 336 -21.16 -18.95 0.29
N ASP A 337 -22.43 -18.69 0.63
CA ASP A 337 -23.43 -18.27 -0.34
C ASP A 337 -23.13 -16.87 -0.91
N SER A 338 -22.38 -16.04 -0.19
CA SER A 338 -22.08 -14.65 -0.58
C SER A 338 -20.66 -14.22 -0.27
N SER A 339 -20.20 -13.21 -1.01
CA SER A 339 -18.94 -12.51 -0.84
C SER A 339 -19.20 -11.04 -0.55
N TYR A 340 -18.54 -10.50 0.46
CA TYR A 340 -18.43 -9.07 0.69
C TYR A 340 -17.26 -8.50 -0.10
N ALA A 341 -17.45 -7.32 -0.69
CA ALA A 341 -16.36 -6.54 -1.25
C ALA A 341 -16.52 -5.04 -0.95
N GLU A 342 -15.40 -4.31 -0.94
CA GLU A 342 -15.40 -2.86 -0.75
C GLU A 342 -14.27 -2.18 -1.50
N THR A 343 -14.47 -0.89 -1.81
CA THR A 343 -13.39 0.06 -2.08
C THR A 343 -13.60 1.34 -1.30
N LEU A 344 -12.57 1.78 -0.60
CA LEU A 344 -12.53 3.08 0.05
C LEU A 344 -11.68 4.09 -0.74
N TYR A 345 -11.10 3.66 -1.87
CA TYR A 345 -10.25 4.50 -2.70
C TYR A 345 -10.94 5.80 -3.15
N PRO A 346 -12.19 5.79 -3.65
CA PRO A 346 -12.89 7.02 -4.03
C PRO A 346 -13.08 7.97 -2.84
N LYS A 347 -13.42 7.43 -1.66
CA LYS A 347 -13.62 8.23 -0.46
C LYS A 347 -12.35 8.88 0.04
N MET A 348 -11.30 8.09 0.15
CA MET A 348 -10.07 8.52 0.79
C MET A 348 -9.20 9.40 -0.10
N ASN A 349 -9.22 9.17 -1.41
CA ASN A 349 -8.37 9.89 -2.36
C ASN A 349 -9.10 11.05 -3.05
N MET A 350 -10.40 10.93 -3.31
CA MET A 350 -11.17 11.88 -4.11
C MET A 350 -12.25 12.61 -3.31
N ASN A 351 -12.49 12.19 -2.05
CA ASN A 351 -13.63 12.64 -1.23
C ASN A 351 -15.01 12.33 -1.85
N TRP A 352 -15.08 11.29 -2.69
CA TRP A 352 -16.30 10.74 -3.24
C TRP A 352 -16.94 9.74 -2.27
N SER A 353 -18.00 9.05 -2.67
CA SER A 353 -18.58 7.98 -1.87
C SER A 353 -17.73 6.71 -1.96
N GLU A 354 -17.60 5.99 -0.83
CA GLU A 354 -17.13 4.61 -0.82
C GLU A 354 -18.14 3.67 -1.48
N LEU A 355 -17.66 2.58 -2.06
CA LEU A 355 -18.49 1.52 -2.61
C LEU A 355 -18.34 0.24 -1.80
N ARG A 356 -19.45 -0.50 -1.67
CA ARG A 356 -19.48 -1.82 -1.02
C ARG A 356 -20.43 -2.75 -1.77
N ALA A 357 -20.10 -4.02 -1.83
CA ALA A 357 -20.90 -5.02 -2.53
C ALA A 357 -21.16 -6.27 -1.69
N ILE A 358 -22.30 -6.90 -1.95
CA ILE A 358 -22.58 -8.31 -1.66
C ILE A 358 -22.77 -8.99 -3.00
N ARG A 359 -22.03 -10.10 -3.22
CA ARG A 359 -22.04 -10.87 -4.44
C ARG A 359 -22.31 -12.33 -4.15
N THR A 360 -23.19 -12.94 -4.93
CA THR A 360 -23.45 -14.39 -4.99
C THR A 360 -23.06 -14.94 -6.37
N ASN A 361 -23.30 -16.20 -6.66
CA ASN A 361 -23.14 -16.72 -8.02
C ASN A 361 -24.02 -16.01 -9.05
N ARG A 362 -25.22 -15.60 -8.65
CA ARG A 362 -26.21 -14.97 -9.55
C ARG A 362 -26.33 -13.47 -9.38
N TRP A 363 -26.32 -12.97 -8.16
CA TRP A 363 -26.64 -11.57 -7.87
C TRP A 363 -25.41 -10.80 -7.39
N LYS A 364 -25.34 -9.54 -7.78
CA LYS A 364 -24.41 -8.58 -7.19
C LYS A 364 -25.11 -7.28 -6.87
N TYR A 365 -25.14 -6.95 -5.59
CA TYR A 365 -25.65 -5.70 -5.07
C TYR A 365 -24.48 -4.78 -4.74
N ILE A 366 -24.50 -3.53 -5.25
CA ILE A 366 -23.52 -2.49 -4.96
C ILE A 366 -24.20 -1.36 -4.23
N ARG A 367 -23.75 -1.12 -2.99
CA ARG A 367 -24.12 0.07 -2.24
C ARG A 367 -23.28 1.25 -2.72
N ALA A 368 -23.96 2.25 -3.28
CA ALA A 368 -23.46 3.55 -3.74
C ALA A 368 -24.49 4.61 -3.40
N PRO A 369 -24.27 5.91 -3.62
CA PRO A 369 -25.33 6.93 -3.55
C PRO A 369 -26.53 6.57 -4.43
N ARG A 370 -26.29 6.03 -5.63
CA ARG A 370 -27.30 5.33 -6.44
C ARG A 370 -26.96 3.85 -6.46
N ALA A 371 -27.63 3.08 -5.61
CA ALA A 371 -27.40 1.65 -5.48
C ALA A 371 -27.70 0.88 -6.76
N GLU A 372 -27.05 -0.28 -6.93
CA GLU A 372 -27.13 -1.11 -8.12
C GLU A 372 -27.38 -2.56 -7.74
N LEU A 373 -28.11 -3.28 -8.60
CA LEU A 373 -28.29 -4.73 -8.53
C LEU A 373 -28.15 -5.32 -9.93
N TYR A 374 -27.33 -6.36 -10.05
CA TYR A 374 -27.06 -7.05 -11.31
C TYR A 374 -27.39 -8.55 -11.20
N ASP A 375 -28.02 -9.11 -12.25
CA ASP A 375 -28.18 -10.55 -12.43
C ASP A 375 -27.01 -11.07 -13.27
N LEU A 376 -25.98 -11.60 -12.62
CA LEU A 376 -24.72 -12.03 -13.25
C LEU A 376 -24.87 -13.25 -14.18
N GLU A 377 -25.98 -14.01 -14.07
CA GLU A 377 -26.29 -15.09 -15.01
C GLU A 377 -26.81 -14.54 -16.34
N ALA A 378 -27.64 -13.51 -16.29
CA ALA A 378 -28.22 -12.87 -17.47
C ALA A 378 -27.34 -11.77 -18.04
N ASP A 379 -26.57 -11.08 -17.19
CA ASP A 379 -25.73 -9.93 -17.49
C ASP A 379 -24.38 -10.02 -16.75
N PRO A 380 -23.47 -10.92 -17.17
CA PRO A 380 -22.17 -11.11 -16.53
C PRO A 380 -21.25 -9.88 -16.69
N GLN A 381 -21.60 -8.91 -17.52
CA GLN A 381 -20.86 -7.66 -17.72
C GLN A 381 -21.42 -6.48 -16.90
N GLU A 382 -22.46 -6.71 -16.09
CA GLU A 382 -23.03 -5.72 -15.17
C GLU A 382 -23.45 -4.41 -15.87
N THR A 383 -24.04 -4.52 -17.04
CA THR A 383 -24.46 -3.37 -17.88
C THR A 383 -25.87 -2.89 -17.60
N LYS A 384 -26.73 -3.76 -17.02
CA LYS A 384 -28.15 -3.49 -16.76
C LYS A 384 -28.47 -3.54 -15.27
N ASN A 385 -28.61 -2.37 -14.64
CA ASN A 385 -29.06 -2.27 -13.26
C ASN A 385 -30.55 -2.64 -13.14
N VAL A 386 -30.86 -3.75 -12.49
CA VAL A 386 -32.20 -4.30 -12.30
C VAL A 386 -32.76 -4.08 -10.89
N ILE A 387 -32.23 -3.12 -10.14
CA ILE A 387 -32.59 -2.88 -8.72
C ILE A 387 -34.07 -2.52 -8.55
N LYS A 388 -34.69 -1.86 -9.54
CA LYS A 388 -36.10 -1.46 -9.49
C LYS A 388 -37.04 -2.66 -9.66
N GLU A 389 -36.62 -3.61 -10.51
CA GLU A 389 -37.36 -4.84 -10.82
C GLU A 389 -37.22 -5.89 -9.70
N HIS A 390 -36.09 -5.83 -8.93
CA HIS A 390 -35.73 -6.83 -7.91
C HIS A 390 -35.40 -6.18 -6.56
N SER A 391 -36.22 -5.23 -6.11
CA SER A 391 -35.99 -4.50 -4.84
C SER A 391 -35.93 -5.40 -3.60
N PRO A 392 -36.72 -6.50 -3.49
CA PRO A 392 -36.61 -7.41 -2.33
C PRO A 392 -35.23 -8.06 -2.19
N GLU A 393 -34.60 -8.43 -3.30
CA GLU A 393 -33.24 -8.96 -3.31
C GLU A 393 -32.23 -7.91 -2.85
N ALA A 394 -32.36 -6.67 -3.33
CA ALA A 394 -31.51 -5.57 -2.90
C ALA A 394 -31.63 -5.30 -1.39
N GLU A 395 -32.83 -5.32 -0.83
CA GLU A 395 -33.07 -5.18 0.61
C GLU A 395 -32.45 -6.31 1.42
N LYS A 396 -32.53 -7.54 0.93
CA LYS A 396 -31.87 -8.70 1.55
C LYS A 396 -30.35 -8.52 1.60
N PHE A 397 -29.72 -8.11 0.49
CA PHE A 397 -28.28 -7.91 0.43
C PHE A 397 -27.83 -6.69 1.26
N GLU A 398 -28.63 -5.63 1.31
CA GLU A 398 -28.38 -4.50 2.20
C GLU A 398 -28.39 -4.93 3.68
N ALA A 399 -29.35 -5.81 4.07
CA ALA A 399 -29.40 -6.35 5.42
C ALA A 399 -28.21 -7.27 5.72
N GLU A 400 -27.76 -8.05 4.75
CA GLU A 400 -26.57 -8.91 4.87
C GLU A 400 -25.31 -8.07 5.00
N MET A 401 -25.13 -7.05 4.18
CA MET A 401 -24.02 -6.11 4.25
C MET A 401 -23.89 -5.48 5.64
N LYS A 402 -25.01 -5.10 6.25
CA LYS A 402 -25.04 -4.56 7.63
C LYS A 402 -24.51 -5.55 8.66
N LYS A 403 -24.69 -6.86 8.46
CA LYS A 403 -24.13 -7.88 9.35
C LYS A 403 -22.59 -7.95 9.22
N VAL A 404 -22.05 -7.85 8.00
CA VAL A 404 -20.61 -7.89 7.75
C VAL A 404 -19.91 -6.64 8.31
N ILE A 405 -20.53 -5.47 8.12
CA ILE A 405 -19.95 -4.20 8.60
C ILE A 405 -20.04 -4.08 10.13
N GLY A 406 -20.99 -4.80 10.75
CA GLY A 406 -21.27 -4.74 12.19
C GLY A 406 -22.22 -3.58 12.59
N PRO A 407 -22.66 -3.57 13.85
CA PRO A 407 -23.52 -2.50 14.35
C PRO A 407 -22.77 -1.17 14.39
N ARG A 408 -23.39 -0.12 13.89
CA ARG A 408 -22.88 1.26 13.95
C ARG A 408 -23.47 1.98 15.16
N PRO A 409 -22.70 2.25 16.23
CA PRO A 409 -23.24 2.95 17.41
C PRO A 409 -23.75 4.35 17.10
N SER A 410 -23.18 5.02 16.07
CA SER A 410 -23.52 6.39 15.67
C SER A 410 -24.03 6.52 14.22
N GLY A 411 -24.30 5.41 13.52
CA GLY A 411 -24.65 5.45 12.09
C GLY A 411 -23.48 5.71 11.15
N VAL A 412 -22.30 6.05 11.68
CA VAL A 412 -21.09 6.38 10.93
C VAL A 412 -19.96 5.43 11.34
N GLU A 413 -19.34 4.75 10.38
CA GLU A 413 -18.13 3.97 10.60
C GLU A 413 -16.93 4.90 10.45
N LYS A 414 -16.03 4.89 11.44
CA LYS A 414 -14.75 5.60 11.37
C LYS A 414 -13.63 4.65 10.95
N VAL A 415 -12.78 5.14 10.07
CA VAL A 415 -11.56 4.45 9.65
C VAL A 415 -10.39 5.38 9.85
N ASP A 416 -9.45 4.94 10.68
CA ASP A 416 -8.22 5.66 10.95
C ASP A 416 -7.08 5.06 10.14
N THR A 417 -6.27 5.92 9.55
CA THR A 417 -5.08 5.52 8.80
C THR A 417 -3.83 5.55 9.67
N ALA A 418 -2.89 4.64 9.41
CA ALA A 418 -1.58 4.69 10.01
C ALA A 418 -0.79 5.92 9.51
N MET A 419 0.13 6.39 10.33
CA MET A 419 1.05 7.43 9.94
C MET A 419 2.21 6.82 9.14
N LEU A 420 2.43 7.27 7.90
CA LEU A 420 3.53 6.87 7.04
C LEU A 420 4.46 8.06 6.81
N ASP A 421 5.76 7.81 6.66
CA ASP A 421 6.72 8.85 6.33
C ASP A 421 6.54 9.36 4.87
N GLU A 422 7.04 10.55 4.56
CA GLU A 422 6.82 11.20 3.26
C GLU A 422 7.53 10.45 2.12
N ARG A 423 8.66 9.78 2.37
CA ARG A 423 9.36 8.98 1.34
C ARG A 423 8.51 7.82 0.88
N VAL A 424 7.85 7.13 1.83
CA VAL A 424 6.89 6.07 1.51
C VAL A 424 5.70 6.65 0.76
N MET A 425 5.21 7.81 1.21
CA MET A 425 4.11 8.50 0.54
C MET A 425 4.46 8.95 -0.87
N ASP A 426 5.67 9.46 -1.11
CA ASP A 426 6.13 9.85 -2.45
C ASP A 426 6.34 8.63 -3.36
N GLN A 427 6.81 7.52 -2.81
CA GLN A 427 6.89 6.26 -3.53
C GLN A 427 5.50 5.77 -3.95
N LEU A 428 4.53 5.75 -3.04
CA LEU A 428 3.14 5.39 -3.35
C LEU A 428 2.53 6.28 -4.44
N LYS A 429 2.84 7.58 -4.43
CA LYS A 429 2.37 8.52 -5.47
C LYS A 429 3.01 8.29 -6.83
N SER A 430 4.30 7.93 -6.86
CA SER A 430 4.99 7.63 -8.12
C SER A 430 4.35 6.44 -8.84
N LEU A 431 3.64 5.60 -8.07
CA LEU A 431 2.88 4.44 -8.54
C LEU A 431 1.42 4.77 -8.90
N GLY A 432 1.01 6.05 -8.81
CA GLY A 432 -0.40 6.42 -9.04
C GLY A 432 -1.29 6.26 -7.81
N TYR A 433 -0.79 5.72 -6.71
CA TYR A 433 -1.54 5.61 -5.46
C TYR A 433 -1.55 6.95 -4.73
N LEU A 434 -2.61 7.72 -4.97
CA LEU A 434 -2.82 9.02 -4.34
C LEU A 434 -3.32 8.80 -2.92
N SER A 435 -2.43 8.73 -1.96
CA SER A 435 -2.86 8.61 -0.59
C SER A 435 -3.09 9.99 0.02
N GLY A 436 -4.33 10.27 0.37
CA GLY A 436 -4.68 11.33 1.34
C GLY A 436 -4.29 10.92 2.77
N ALA A 437 -3.57 9.83 2.93
CA ALA A 437 -3.30 9.19 4.21
C ALA A 437 -2.11 9.85 4.91
N GLY A 438 -2.39 10.42 6.03
CA GLY A 438 -1.43 10.91 7.01
C GLY A 438 -2.17 11.00 8.34
N GLY A 439 -2.40 9.85 9.03
CA GLY A 439 -3.07 9.84 10.33
C GLY A 439 -4.46 10.46 10.34
N ARG A 440 -5.26 10.26 9.29
CA ARG A 440 -6.61 10.82 9.17
C ARG A 440 -7.67 9.85 9.62
N SER A 441 -8.77 10.42 10.12
CA SER A 441 -10.03 9.72 10.37
C SER A 441 -11.00 10.01 9.24
N TYR A 442 -11.60 8.96 8.69
CA TYR A 442 -12.60 9.05 7.62
C TYR A 442 -13.94 8.52 8.11
N ASP A 443 -14.98 9.32 7.92
CA ASP A 443 -16.36 8.91 8.18
C ASP A 443 -16.93 8.20 6.94
N LEU A 444 -17.20 6.92 7.07
CA LEU A 444 -17.80 6.09 6.01
C LEU A 444 -19.33 6.12 6.17
N ASN A 445 -19.95 7.07 5.54
CA ASN A 445 -21.40 7.31 5.64
C ASN A 445 -22.13 7.26 4.28
N GLY A 446 -21.42 6.92 3.21
CA GLY A 446 -21.93 6.92 1.83
C GLY A 446 -22.11 8.32 1.24
N ALA A 447 -21.64 9.37 1.96
CA ALA A 447 -21.70 10.72 1.44
C ALA A 447 -20.53 11.04 0.50
N GLY A 448 -20.79 11.89 -0.48
CA GLY A 448 -19.85 12.31 -1.50
C GLY A 448 -20.43 12.12 -2.89
N LEU A 449 -19.66 12.51 -3.90
CA LEU A 449 -20.00 12.26 -5.30
C LEU A 449 -20.13 10.75 -5.54
N ASP A 450 -21.18 10.35 -6.24
CA ASP A 450 -21.25 8.98 -6.75
C ASP A 450 -20.12 8.76 -7.76
N PRO A 451 -19.24 7.74 -7.60
CA PRO A 451 -18.13 7.53 -8.52
C PRO A 451 -18.53 7.47 -10.00
N LYS A 452 -19.75 7.03 -10.30
CA LYS A 452 -20.30 7.01 -11.68
C LYS A 452 -20.48 8.42 -12.28
N ASP A 453 -20.71 9.44 -11.44
CA ASP A 453 -20.80 10.83 -11.88
C ASP A 453 -19.40 11.47 -12.04
N GLY A 454 -18.36 10.79 -11.54
CA GLY A 454 -16.98 11.22 -11.62
C GLY A 454 -16.23 10.73 -12.88
N LEU A 455 -16.85 9.96 -13.76
CA LEU A 455 -16.17 9.35 -14.92
C LEU A 455 -15.49 10.37 -15.83
N ASP A 456 -16.14 11.50 -16.11
CA ASP A 456 -15.53 12.59 -16.88
C ASP A 456 -14.30 13.20 -16.21
N ILE A 457 -14.28 13.19 -14.88
CA ILE A 457 -13.15 13.70 -14.07
C ILE A 457 -12.01 12.70 -14.13
N LEU A 458 -12.30 11.39 -13.94
CA LEU A 458 -11.32 10.31 -14.08
C LEU A 458 -10.66 10.35 -15.46
N LYS A 459 -11.44 10.47 -16.53
CA LYS A 459 -10.91 10.58 -17.88
C LYS A 459 -9.92 11.74 -18.06
N LEU A 460 -10.22 12.90 -17.49
CA LEU A 460 -9.32 14.07 -17.54
C LEU A 460 -8.03 13.82 -16.74
N ILE A 461 -8.14 13.12 -15.61
CA ILE A 461 -6.98 12.74 -14.78
C ILE A 461 -6.11 11.72 -15.53
N ASP A 462 -6.72 10.66 -16.07
CA ASP A 462 -6.02 9.60 -16.79
C ASP A 462 -5.29 10.18 -18.02
N GLU A 463 -5.95 11.04 -18.80
CA GLU A 463 -5.33 11.72 -19.95
C GLU A 463 -4.16 12.61 -19.51
N ALA A 464 -4.29 13.34 -18.40
CA ALA A 464 -3.24 14.19 -17.87
C ALA A 464 -2.04 13.39 -17.33
N GLU A 465 -2.27 12.21 -16.75
CA GLU A 465 -1.22 11.39 -16.12
C GLU A 465 -0.66 10.30 -17.04
N SER A 466 -1.36 9.96 -18.13
CA SER A 466 -0.92 8.94 -19.09
C SER A 466 0.52 9.18 -19.55
N GLY A 467 1.38 8.20 -19.35
CA GLY A 467 2.73 8.18 -19.90
C GLY A 467 2.79 7.86 -21.39
N GLU A 468 1.71 7.30 -21.94
CA GLU A 468 1.62 6.90 -23.35
C GLU A 468 1.40 8.08 -24.29
N THR A 469 0.79 9.16 -23.79
CA THR A 469 0.56 10.37 -24.56
C THR A 469 1.74 11.33 -24.41
N ASN A 470 2.38 11.68 -25.53
CA ASN A 470 3.44 12.69 -25.55
C ASN A 470 2.86 14.11 -25.42
N LEU A 471 1.96 14.30 -24.42
CA LEU A 471 1.29 15.58 -24.18
C LEU A 471 2.26 16.61 -23.61
N PRO A 472 2.25 17.85 -24.15
CA PRO A 472 2.97 18.96 -23.52
C PRO A 472 2.52 19.17 -22.07
N GLU A 473 3.43 19.53 -21.18
CA GLU A 473 3.13 19.74 -19.77
C GLU A 473 2.05 20.81 -19.54
N ALA A 474 2.02 21.84 -20.39
CA ALA A 474 0.95 22.84 -20.36
C ALA A 474 -0.44 22.25 -20.58
N LYS A 475 -0.56 21.25 -21.47
CA LYS A 475 -1.83 20.56 -21.73
C LYS A 475 -2.23 19.68 -20.55
N ARG A 476 -1.28 18.99 -19.93
CA ARG A 476 -1.52 18.20 -18.71
C ARG A 476 -2.06 19.08 -17.56
N ILE A 477 -1.45 20.24 -17.35
CA ILE A 477 -1.92 21.25 -16.38
C ILE A 477 -3.34 21.74 -16.70
N GLU A 478 -3.63 21.97 -17.99
CA GLU A 478 -4.96 22.38 -18.45
C GLU A 478 -6.02 21.34 -18.14
N LEU A 479 -5.75 20.05 -18.44
CA LEU A 479 -6.67 18.93 -18.16
C LEU A 479 -6.96 18.81 -16.65
N LEU A 480 -5.93 18.90 -15.80
CA LEU A 480 -6.12 18.88 -14.35
C LEU A 480 -6.90 20.09 -13.82
N ARG A 481 -6.76 21.26 -14.44
CA ARG A 481 -7.59 22.42 -14.11
C ARG A 481 -9.05 22.23 -14.50
N GLN A 482 -9.31 21.59 -15.65
CA GLN A 482 -10.67 21.24 -16.05
C GLN A 482 -11.30 20.24 -15.08
N ALA A 483 -10.54 19.21 -14.68
CA ALA A 483 -10.97 18.26 -13.66
C ALA A 483 -11.27 18.97 -12.32
N GLN A 484 -10.39 19.87 -11.87
CA GLN A 484 -10.57 20.64 -10.63
C GLN A 484 -11.80 21.56 -10.68
N ALA A 485 -12.09 22.16 -11.83
CA ALA A 485 -13.29 22.98 -11.99
C ALA A 485 -14.58 22.16 -11.85
N LYS A 486 -14.57 20.89 -12.31
CA LYS A 486 -15.68 19.94 -12.18
C LYS A 486 -15.83 19.43 -10.74
N ASP A 487 -14.71 19.21 -10.05
CA ASP A 487 -14.72 18.69 -8.66
C ASP A 487 -13.76 19.49 -7.77
N PRO A 488 -14.18 20.66 -7.30
CA PRO A 488 -13.35 21.57 -6.51
C PRO A 488 -13.11 21.11 -5.06
N HIS A 489 -13.69 19.99 -4.63
CA HIS A 489 -13.50 19.41 -3.30
C HIS A 489 -12.66 18.12 -3.33
N ASN A 490 -12.13 17.74 -4.47
CA ASN A 490 -11.27 16.58 -4.64
C ASN A 490 -9.81 16.89 -4.24
N PRO A 491 -9.30 16.35 -3.13
CA PRO A 491 -7.96 16.65 -2.63
C PRO A 491 -6.85 16.24 -3.61
N SER A 492 -7.07 15.13 -4.33
CA SER A 492 -6.11 14.56 -5.27
C SER A 492 -5.72 15.56 -6.36
N LEU A 493 -6.68 16.32 -6.88
CA LEU A 493 -6.46 17.29 -7.95
C LEU A 493 -5.54 18.45 -7.52
N TYR A 494 -5.62 18.88 -6.24
CA TYR A 494 -4.73 19.90 -5.71
C TYR A 494 -3.29 19.41 -5.58
N TYR A 495 -3.09 18.14 -5.24
CA TYR A 495 -1.75 17.54 -5.16
C TYR A 495 -1.12 17.36 -6.54
N GLN A 496 -1.88 16.82 -7.49
CA GLN A 496 -1.39 16.57 -8.84
C GLN A 496 -1.06 17.88 -9.55
N LEU A 497 -2.02 18.80 -9.58
CA LEU A 497 -1.85 20.09 -10.23
C LEU A 497 -0.73 20.91 -9.57
N GLY A 498 -0.69 20.97 -8.23
CA GLY A 498 0.35 21.69 -7.49
C GLY A 498 1.73 21.13 -7.76
N GLY A 499 1.91 19.81 -7.70
CA GLY A 499 3.19 19.17 -8.00
C GLY A 499 3.68 19.42 -9.44
N ARG A 500 2.76 19.47 -10.43
CA ARG A 500 3.13 19.83 -11.81
C ARG A 500 3.52 21.30 -11.92
N LEU A 501 2.78 22.20 -11.28
CA LEU A 501 3.13 23.63 -11.25
C LEU A 501 4.51 23.85 -10.64
N GLU A 502 4.83 23.19 -9.52
CA GLU A 502 6.16 23.27 -8.88
C GLU A 502 7.27 22.75 -9.81
N LYS A 503 7.07 21.59 -10.48
CA LYS A 503 8.04 21.05 -11.44
C LYS A 503 8.33 21.99 -12.61
N ASN A 504 7.35 22.81 -12.98
CA ASN A 504 7.48 23.82 -14.04
C ASN A 504 7.92 25.19 -13.55
N GLY A 505 8.31 25.32 -12.28
CA GLY A 505 8.76 26.57 -11.69
C GLY A 505 7.65 27.60 -11.44
N ARG A 506 6.37 27.23 -11.59
CA ARG A 506 5.18 28.09 -11.41
C ARG A 506 4.79 28.14 -9.92
N TYR A 507 5.75 28.53 -9.08
CA TYR A 507 5.65 28.46 -7.62
C TYR A 507 4.53 29.33 -7.03
N ASP A 508 4.31 30.53 -7.57
CA ASP A 508 3.25 31.44 -7.08
C ASP A 508 1.85 30.85 -7.34
N GLU A 509 1.67 30.19 -8.48
CA GLU A 509 0.41 29.52 -8.80
C GLU A 509 0.19 28.29 -7.93
N ALA A 510 1.22 27.49 -7.67
CA ALA A 510 1.15 26.38 -6.75
C ALA A 510 0.78 26.83 -5.34
N MET A 511 1.40 27.90 -4.84
CA MET A 511 1.10 28.49 -3.54
C MET A 511 -0.35 28.96 -3.43
N GLN A 512 -0.85 29.66 -4.46
CA GLN A 512 -2.25 30.10 -4.49
C GLN A 512 -3.22 28.91 -4.55
N LEU A 513 -2.86 27.87 -5.27
CA LEU A 513 -3.62 26.62 -5.36
C LEU A 513 -3.75 25.94 -3.99
N TYR A 514 -2.63 25.81 -3.26
CA TYR A 514 -2.64 25.20 -1.93
C TYR A 514 -3.43 26.02 -0.92
N ARG A 515 -3.30 27.35 -0.94
CA ARG A 515 -4.13 28.25 -0.12
C ARG A 515 -5.63 28.10 -0.44
N THR A 516 -5.97 27.94 -1.71
CA THR A 516 -7.35 27.70 -2.15
C THR A 516 -7.87 26.37 -1.61
N ALA A 517 -7.06 25.30 -1.66
CA ALA A 517 -7.43 24.01 -1.06
C ALA A 517 -7.76 24.14 0.43
N LEU A 518 -6.85 24.78 1.19
CA LEU A 518 -7.01 24.99 2.63
C LEU A 518 -8.25 25.85 2.94
N SER A 519 -8.52 26.91 2.14
CA SER A 519 -9.73 27.76 2.33
C SER A 519 -11.03 27.02 2.06
N LYS A 520 -11.00 25.90 1.32
CA LYS A 520 -12.15 25.01 1.09
C LYS A 520 -12.28 23.92 2.15
N GLY A 521 -11.45 23.94 3.20
CA GLY A 521 -11.46 22.91 4.24
C GLY A 521 -10.77 21.61 3.85
N ILE A 522 -9.98 21.60 2.76
CA ILE A 522 -9.16 20.44 2.38
C ILE A 522 -7.89 20.47 3.23
N GLU A 523 -8.02 20.07 4.49
CA GLU A 523 -6.93 20.05 5.47
C GLU A 523 -6.03 18.84 5.26
N SER A 524 -4.70 19.06 5.21
CA SER A 524 -3.72 17.97 5.15
C SER A 524 -2.33 18.46 5.54
N GLY A 525 -1.62 17.66 6.34
CA GLY A 525 -0.24 17.94 6.71
C GLY A 525 0.63 18.24 5.49
N ARG A 526 0.42 17.49 4.42
CA ARG A 526 1.16 17.71 3.17
C ARG A 526 0.87 19.05 2.47
N LEU A 527 -0.37 19.50 2.41
CA LEU A 527 -0.68 20.82 1.83
C LEU A 527 0.02 21.92 2.62
N HIS A 528 0.01 21.81 3.95
CA HIS A 528 0.73 22.73 4.83
C HIS A 528 2.25 22.65 4.60
N SER A 529 2.82 21.45 4.51
CA SER A 529 4.25 21.25 4.26
C SER A 529 4.68 21.84 2.91
N ARG A 530 3.93 21.55 1.82
CA ARG A 530 4.23 22.13 0.50
C ARG A 530 4.09 23.65 0.46
N LEU A 531 3.08 24.19 1.14
CA LEU A 531 2.92 25.64 1.27
C LEU A 531 4.11 26.24 2.02
N ALA A 532 4.58 25.60 3.09
CA ALA A 532 5.73 26.01 3.86
C ALA A 532 7.02 26.00 3.03
N ASP A 533 7.26 24.94 2.23
CA ASP A 533 8.40 24.85 1.31
C ASP A 533 8.43 26.04 0.34
N LEU A 534 7.29 26.40 -0.23
CA LEU A 534 7.17 27.54 -1.15
C LEU A 534 7.37 28.89 -0.45
N LEU A 535 6.90 29.03 0.79
CA LEU A 535 7.13 30.21 1.62
C LEU A 535 8.62 30.37 1.96
N LEU A 536 9.33 29.28 2.30
CA LEU A 536 10.78 29.32 2.50
C LEU A 536 11.54 29.79 1.25
N ARG A 537 11.15 29.26 0.07
CA ARG A 537 11.74 29.70 -1.21
C ARG A 537 11.59 31.21 -1.44
N ARG A 538 10.51 31.82 -0.94
CA ARG A 538 10.27 33.27 -0.99
C ARG A 538 10.96 34.03 0.13
N GLY A 539 11.64 33.36 1.07
CA GLY A 539 12.26 33.95 2.24
C GLY A 539 11.29 34.28 3.37
N GLU A 540 10.02 33.85 3.27
CA GLU A 540 8.95 34.09 4.25
C GLU A 540 9.04 33.07 5.39
N LYS A 541 10.13 33.15 6.20
CA LYS A 541 10.46 32.08 7.19
C LYS A 541 9.42 31.89 8.30
N GLU A 542 8.88 33.00 8.87
CA GLU A 542 7.87 32.87 9.95
C GLU A 542 6.55 32.26 9.47
N PRO A 543 5.96 32.70 8.34
CA PRO A 543 4.81 31.99 7.77
C PRO A 543 5.08 30.53 7.46
N ALA A 544 6.28 30.19 6.98
CA ALA A 544 6.66 28.80 6.70
C ALA A 544 6.68 27.95 7.98
N ILE A 545 7.24 28.44 9.08
CA ILE A 545 7.26 27.75 10.37
C ILE A 545 5.82 27.47 10.84
N VAL A 546 4.91 28.43 10.73
CA VAL A 546 3.50 28.25 11.12
C VAL A 546 2.84 27.12 10.30
N GLU A 547 3.10 27.08 9.01
CA GLU A 547 2.55 26.03 8.15
C GLU A 547 3.19 24.66 8.44
N TYR A 548 4.50 24.58 8.70
CA TYR A 548 5.13 23.32 9.14
C TYR A 548 4.64 22.86 10.52
N GLU A 549 4.40 23.78 11.47
CA GLU A 549 3.83 23.43 12.78
C GLU A 549 2.45 22.81 12.62
N LYS A 550 1.60 23.33 11.72
CA LYS A 550 0.30 22.70 11.37
C LYS A 550 0.49 21.34 10.71
N ALA A 551 1.43 21.22 9.77
CA ALA A 551 1.76 19.95 9.13
C ALA A 551 2.15 18.90 10.19
N ALA A 552 3.02 19.25 11.12
CA ALA A 552 3.48 18.42 12.21
C ALA A 552 2.37 18.04 13.22
N GLN A 553 1.40 18.93 13.44
CA GLN A 553 0.23 18.65 14.28
C GLN A 553 -0.73 17.66 13.61
N ILE A 554 -0.96 17.82 12.29
CA ILE A 554 -1.86 16.94 11.52
C ILE A 554 -1.22 15.55 11.31
N ASN A 555 0.08 15.51 11.02
CA ASN A 555 0.83 14.26 10.84
C ASN A 555 2.17 14.29 11.60
N PRO A 556 2.16 13.99 12.90
CA PRO A 556 3.39 13.97 13.70
C PRO A 556 4.43 12.94 13.22
N ALA A 557 4.03 11.87 12.55
CA ALA A 557 4.94 10.81 12.10
C ALA A 557 5.61 11.12 10.74
N ASP A 558 5.26 12.20 10.09
CA ASP A 558 5.96 12.69 8.90
C ASP A 558 7.32 13.25 9.28
N LEU A 559 8.34 12.39 9.26
CA LEU A 559 9.70 12.75 9.68
C LEU A 559 10.32 13.80 8.77
N ASP A 560 9.93 13.85 7.49
CA ASP A 560 10.46 14.86 6.55
C ASP A 560 9.88 16.25 6.85
N SER A 561 8.57 16.35 7.09
CA SER A 561 7.95 17.60 7.56
C SER A 561 8.52 18.05 8.91
N GLN A 562 8.74 17.12 9.83
CA GLN A 562 9.39 17.40 11.12
C GLN A 562 10.84 17.88 10.95
N ASN A 563 11.59 17.28 10.02
CA ASN A 563 12.96 17.67 9.70
C ASN A 563 13.01 19.07 9.05
N ASN A 564 12.07 19.35 8.14
CA ASN A 564 11.96 20.68 7.52
C ASN A 564 11.60 21.74 8.56
N LEU A 565 10.69 21.43 9.50
CA LEU A 565 10.36 22.30 10.64
C LEU A 565 11.59 22.55 11.52
N ALA A 566 12.32 21.48 11.88
CA ALA A 566 13.54 21.58 12.69
C ALA A 566 14.61 22.44 12.01
N THR A 567 14.77 22.28 10.69
CA THR A 567 15.68 23.09 9.86
C THR A 567 15.24 24.56 9.82
N ALA A 568 13.95 24.82 9.66
CA ALA A 568 13.42 26.19 9.68
C ALA A 568 13.61 26.86 11.05
N TYR A 569 13.46 26.15 12.16
CA TYR A 569 13.79 26.63 13.50
C TYR A 569 15.28 26.96 13.62
N LEU A 570 16.15 26.10 13.11
CA LEU A 570 17.61 26.32 13.14
C LEU A 570 18.00 27.56 12.35
N GLU A 571 17.44 27.75 11.16
CA GLU A 571 17.67 28.94 10.32
C GLU A 571 17.17 30.22 10.95
N LYS A 572 16.18 30.16 11.84
CA LYS A 572 15.67 31.28 12.62
C LYS A 572 16.39 31.48 13.93
N GLY A 573 17.38 30.66 14.26
CA GLY A 573 18.10 30.72 15.53
C GLY A 573 17.28 30.20 16.73
N ARG A 574 16.13 29.53 16.49
CA ARG A 574 15.33 28.85 17.52
C ARG A 574 15.98 27.50 17.88
N LEU A 575 17.23 27.60 18.40
CA LEU A 575 18.12 26.44 18.56
C LEU A 575 17.56 25.36 19.47
N ALA A 576 16.87 25.72 20.54
CA ALA A 576 16.26 24.76 21.47
C ALA A 576 15.09 23.98 20.82
N ASP A 577 14.32 24.65 19.97
CA ASP A 577 13.21 24.04 19.25
C ASP A 577 13.73 23.09 18.16
N ALA A 578 14.75 23.50 17.42
CA ALA A 578 15.42 22.69 16.42
C ALA A 578 16.01 21.42 17.03
N GLU A 579 16.75 21.55 18.13
CA GLU A 579 17.35 20.41 18.85
C GLU A 579 16.29 19.41 19.33
N ARG A 580 15.20 19.92 19.89
CA ARG A 580 14.09 19.10 20.39
C ARG A 580 13.45 18.32 19.26
N ALA A 581 13.20 18.97 18.11
CA ALA A 581 12.60 18.34 16.94
C ALA A 581 13.54 17.27 16.32
N PHE A 582 14.82 17.56 16.11
CA PHE A 582 15.77 16.57 15.61
C PHE A 582 15.94 15.38 16.58
N LYS A 583 16.00 15.61 17.89
CA LYS A 583 16.04 14.52 18.87
C LYS A 583 14.79 13.66 18.83
N TRP A 584 13.63 14.27 18.63
CA TRP A 584 12.38 13.54 18.47
C TRP A 584 12.42 12.65 17.23
N ILE A 585 12.90 13.16 16.08
CA ILE A 585 13.07 12.36 14.85
C ILE A 585 13.98 11.16 15.11
N LEU A 586 15.16 11.40 15.74
CA LEU A 586 16.15 10.34 15.99
C LEU A 586 15.69 9.30 17.04
N ALA A 587 14.78 9.67 17.93
CA ALA A 587 14.13 8.74 18.83
C ALA A 587 13.15 7.79 18.12
N ASN A 588 12.54 8.25 17.03
CA ASN A 588 11.61 7.45 16.22
C ASN A 588 12.34 6.69 15.08
N ASP A 589 13.36 7.29 14.49
CA ASP A 589 14.25 6.66 13.49
C ASP A 589 15.70 7.09 13.71
N ALA A 590 16.46 6.29 14.42
CA ALA A 590 17.89 6.52 14.67
C ALA A 590 18.75 6.51 13.38
N GLY A 591 18.20 5.97 12.29
CA GLY A 591 18.82 5.92 10.97
C GLY A 591 18.52 7.12 10.06
N TYR A 592 17.76 8.12 10.52
CA TYR A 592 17.39 9.27 9.72
C TYR A 592 18.59 10.23 9.52
N ALA A 593 19.30 10.07 8.40
CA ALA A 593 20.57 10.75 8.11
C ALA A 593 20.44 12.28 8.13
N ALA A 594 19.33 12.84 7.60
CA ALA A 594 19.13 14.29 7.57
C ALA A 594 19.01 14.90 8.98
N ALA A 595 18.35 14.21 9.93
CA ALA A 595 18.28 14.66 11.31
C ALA A 595 19.63 14.54 12.05
N GLN A 596 20.45 13.51 11.73
CA GLN A 596 21.82 13.45 12.20
C GLN A 596 22.63 14.65 11.71
N ASN A 597 22.51 14.99 10.42
CA ASN A 597 23.12 16.21 9.87
C ASN A 597 22.61 17.47 10.57
N GLY A 598 21.29 17.58 10.80
CA GLY A 598 20.67 18.69 11.55
C GLY A 598 21.21 18.83 12.97
N MET A 599 21.38 17.72 13.71
CA MET A 599 22.01 17.72 15.04
C MET A 599 23.47 18.14 14.98
N GLY A 600 24.21 17.79 13.93
CA GLY A 600 25.55 18.28 13.67
C GLY A 600 25.57 19.82 13.53
N LEU A 601 24.64 20.40 12.77
CA LEU A 601 24.52 21.87 12.63
C LEU A 601 24.12 22.53 13.95
N VAL A 602 23.23 21.95 14.75
CA VAL A 602 22.91 22.42 16.11
C VAL A 602 24.16 22.44 16.97
N SER A 603 25.00 21.39 16.90
CA SER A 603 26.25 21.29 17.67
C SER A 603 27.28 22.35 17.23
N ILE A 604 27.37 22.66 15.94
CA ILE A 604 28.18 23.76 15.43
C ILE A 604 27.76 25.09 16.06
N GLN A 605 26.45 25.39 16.08
CA GLN A 605 25.95 26.64 16.69
C GLN A 605 26.21 26.70 18.20
N LYS A 606 26.29 25.54 18.87
CA LYS A 606 26.69 25.42 20.27
C LYS A 606 28.22 25.46 20.49
N GLN A 607 29.00 25.54 19.43
CA GLN A 607 30.47 25.49 19.44
C GLN A 607 31.01 24.10 19.93
N ASP A 608 30.19 23.04 19.90
CA ASP A 608 30.59 21.68 20.21
C ASP A 608 31.03 20.96 18.92
N HIS A 609 32.26 21.20 18.49
CA HIS A 609 32.82 20.61 17.26
C HIS A 609 33.01 19.09 17.38
N GLY A 610 33.16 18.55 18.61
CA GLY A 610 33.29 17.09 18.84
C GLY A 610 31.96 16.37 18.57
N ALA A 611 30.89 16.88 19.16
CA ALA A 611 29.55 16.34 18.88
C ALA A 611 29.16 16.54 17.42
N ALA A 612 29.43 17.69 16.81
CA ALA A 612 29.16 17.98 15.41
C ALA A 612 29.79 16.94 14.48
N ARG A 613 31.06 16.62 14.74
CA ARG A 613 31.81 15.59 14.00
C ARG A 613 31.10 14.23 14.06
N THR A 614 30.76 13.79 15.27
CA THR A 614 30.10 12.51 15.49
C THR A 614 28.80 12.42 14.71
N TYR A 615 27.98 13.46 14.75
CA TYR A 615 26.71 13.50 14.05
C TYR A 615 26.88 13.52 12.54
N PHE A 616 27.79 14.34 11.98
CA PHE A 616 28.03 14.40 10.53
C PHE A 616 28.63 13.10 10.00
N GLU A 617 29.63 12.50 10.69
CA GLU A 617 30.21 11.23 10.29
C GLU A 617 29.12 10.13 10.29
N ARG A 618 28.22 10.13 11.30
CA ARG A 618 27.09 9.21 11.34
C ARG A 618 26.11 9.42 10.19
N ALA A 619 25.76 10.67 9.86
CA ALA A 619 24.91 11.00 8.73
C ALA A 619 25.50 10.51 7.41
N ALA A 620 26.82 10.72 7.16
CA ALA A 620 27.50 10.28 5.97
C ALA A 620 27.59 8.73 5.85
N GLN A 621 27.64 8.00 6.99
CA GLN A 621 27.57 6.55 7.01
C GLN A 621 26.18 6.01 6.67
N LEU A 622 25.15 6.68 7.19
CA LEU A 622 23.75 6.28 6.98
C LEU A 622 23.27 6.59 5.56
N ASP A 623 23.64 7.74 5.03
CA ASP A 623 23.34 8.15 3.66
C ASP A 623 24.56 8.82 3.01
N PRO A 624 25.40 8.04 2.31
CA PRO A 624 26.56 8.58 1.58
C PRO A 624 26.17 9.54 0.45
N GLU A 625 24.94 9.53 -0.02
CA GLU A 625 24.44 10.40 -1.10
C GLU A 625 23.85 11.72 -0.56
N LEU A 626 23.76 11.90 0.75
CA LEU A 626 23.36 13.18 1.38
C LEU A 626 24.48 14.22 1.18
N VAL A 627 24.33 15.01 0.11
CA VAL A 627 25.38 15.89 -0.40
C VAL A 627 25.82 16.92 0.65
N GLU A 628 24.85 17.48 1.38
CA GLU A 628 25.07 18.55 2.37
C GLU A 628 26.01 18.12 3.51
N VAL A 629 25.98 16.85 3.90
CA VAL A 629 26.83 16.36 4.99
C VAL A 629 28.31 16.40 4.62
N HIS A 630 28.65 16.16 3.34
CA HIS A 630 30.03 16.23 2.88
C HIS A 630 30.55 17.67 2.85
N MET A 631 29.69 18.65 2.57
CA MET A 631 30.03 20.06 2.73
C MET A 631 30.31 20.42 4.20
N ASN A 632 29.41 19.99 5.10
CA ASN A 632 29.51 20.28 6.53
C ASN A 632 30.75 19.62 7.16
N LEU A 633 31.07 18.36 6.79
CA LEU A 633 32.28 17.67 7.19
C LEU A 633 33.55 18.38 6.66
N GLY A 634 33.54 18.78 5.40
CA GLY A 634 34.64 19.53 4.82
C GLY A 634 34.95 20.80 5.56
N LEU A 635 33.93 21.59 5.90
CA LEU A 635 34.07 22.83 6.69
C LEU A 635 34.55 22.51 8.12
N LEU A 636 34.04 21.47 8.75
CA LEU A 636 34.44 21.11 10.12
C LEU A 636 35.90 20.65 10.18
N TYR A 637 36.34 19.78 9.24
CA TYR A 637 37.73 19.32 9.16
C TYR A 637 38.69 20.46 8.83
N GLU A 638 38.27 21.45 8.04
CA GLU A 638 39.07 22.65 7.78
C GLU A 638 39.30 23.43 9.06
N ILE A 639 38.23 23.69 9.85
CA ILE A 639 38.33 24.39 11.16
C ILE A 639 39.26 23.60 12.10
N ALA A 640 39.24 22.27 12.06
CA ALA A 640 40.10 21.40 12.85
C ALA A 640 41.55 21.29 12.32
N GLY A 641 41.88 21.93 11.20
CA GLY A 641 43.20 21.85 10.57
C GLY A 641 43.48 20.51 9.85
N GLU A 642 42.48 19.64 9.69
CA GLU A 642 42.58 18.33 9.05
C GLU A 642 42.47 18.45 7.52
N ARG A 643 43.44 19.17 6.88
CA ARG A 643 43.38 19.53 5.46
C ARG A 643 43.06 18.43 4.50
N ALA A 644 43.67 17.22 4.67
CA ALA A 644 43.45 16.08 3.79
C ALA A 644 42.00 15.58 3.85
N ARG A 645 41.40 15.52 5.04
CA ARG A 645 39.99 15.11 5.23
C ARG A 645 39.02 16.18 4.73
N ALA A 646 39.30 17.44 4.97
CA ALA A 646 38.52 18.57 4.45
C ALA A 646 38.45 18.50 2.92
N ARG A 647 39.60 18.32 2.27
CA ARG A 647 39.70 18.20 0.82
C ARG A 647 38.89 17.00 0.31
N ALA A 648 39.06 15.79 0.89
CA ALA A 648 38.33 14.59 0.48
C ALA A 648 36.79 14.78 0.59
N SER A 649 36.34 15.41 1.67
CA SER A 649 34.89 15.70 1.85
C SER A 649 34.35 16.67 0.81
N PHE A 650 35.09 17.74 0.50
CA PHE A 650 34.71 18.71 -0.54
C PHE A 650 34.74 18.09 -1.95
N GLU A 651 35.71 17.22 -2.25
CA GLU A 651 35.78 16.48 -3.51
C GLU A 651 34.56 15.55 -3.64
N THR A 652 34.16 14.88 -2.54
CA THR A 652 32.95 14.05 -2.50
C THR A 652 31.70 14.86 -2.74
N PHE A 653 31.58 16.06 -2.12
CA PHE A 653 30.48 16.99 -2.39
C PHE A 653 30.43 17.34 -3.89
N LEU A 654 31.57 17.78 -4.48
CA LEU A 654 31.60 18.19 -5.89
C LEU A 654 31.23 17.05 -6.87
N ALA A 655 31.58 15.81 -6.53
CA ALA A 655 31.25 14.65 -7.34
C ALA A 655 29.76 14.36 -7.41
N ARG A 656 29.00 14.77 -6.38
CA ARG A 656 27.57 14.49 -6.20
C ARG A 656 26.67 15.71 -6.37
N ALA A 657 27.20 16.91 -6.16
CA ALA A 657 26.42 18.15 -6.16
C ALA A 657 25.83 18.48 -7.54
N SER A 658 24.54 18.72 -7.58
CA SER A 658 23.85 19.18 -8.79
C SER A 658 24.25 20.61 -9.14
N PRO A 659 24.74 20.89 -10.38
CA PRO A 659 25.01 22.24 -10.80
C PRO A 659 23.82 23.20 -10.76
N LEU A 660 22.61 22.68 -10.92
CA LEU A 660 21.38 23.48 -10.83
C LEU A 660 21.11 23.96 -9.40
N GLN A 661 21.46 23.16 -8.41
CA GLN A 661 21.21 23.45 -6.99
C GLN A 661 22.37 24.20 -6.34
N TYR A 662 23.62 23.84 -6.67
CA TYR A 662 24.83 24.33 -5.99
C TYR A 662 25.77 25.14 -6.92
N GLY A 663 25.28 25.54 -8.11
CA GLY A 663 26.12 26.19 -9.12
C GLY A 663 26.87 27.45 -8.63
N ASN A 664 26.30 28.20 -7.67
CA ASN A 664 26.90 29.36 -7.05
C ASN A 664 28.02 29.02 -6.03
N ILE A 665 28.02 27.80 -5.49
CA ILE A 665 28.98 27.32 -4.48
C ILE A 665 30.17 26.60 -5.15
N ILE A 666 29.90 25.85 -6.19
CA ILE A 666 30.88 24.98 -6.88
C ILE A 666 32.18 25.72 -7.26
N PRO A 667 32.16 26.91 -7.90
CA PRO A 667 33.41 27.60 -8.27
C PRO A 667 34.28 27.94 -7.05
N ARG A 668 33.68 28.50 -6.02
CA ARG A 668 34.37 28.87 -4.76
C ARG A 668 34.94 27.65 -4.05
N LEU A 669 34.22 26.52 -4.10
CA LEU A 669 34.67 25.28 -3.47
C LEU A 669 35.87 24.67 -4.20
N ARG A 670 35.94 24.79 -5.53
CA ARG A 670 37.09 24.35 -6.34
C ARG A 670 38.35 25.16 -6.00
N GLU A 671 38.24 26.48 -5.85
CA GLU A 671 39.31 27.35 -5.40
C GLU A 671 39.80 26.94 -3.99
N LYS A 672 38.85 26.68 -3.09
CA LYS A 672 39.15 26.25 -1.72
C LYS A 672 39.89 24.91 -1.68
N ILE A 673 39.47 23.91 -2.48
CA ILE A 673 40.15 22.63 -2.61
C ILE A 673 41.58 22.82 -3.14
N ALA A 674 41.80 23.72 -4.08
CA ALA A 674 43.13 24.03 -4.59
C ALA A 674 44.05 24.64 -3.50
N ALA A 675 43.51 25.46 -2.60
CA ALA A 675 44.24 26.02 -1.47
C ALA A 675 44.52 25.02 -0.34
N LEU A 676 43.84 23.88 -0.29
CA LEU A 676 44.07 22.80 0.68
C LEU A 676 45.13 21.78 0.20
N ARG A 677 45.68 21.98 -1.00
CA ARG A 677 46.82 21.20 -1.50
C ARG A 677 48.09 21.69 -0.82
#